data_10519859281275922e881825c9e03686
#
_entry.id   10519859281275922e881825c9e03686
#
_cell.length_a   1.000
_cell.length_b   1.000
_cell.length_c   1.000
_cell.angle_alpha   90.00
_cell.angle_beta   90.00
_cell.angle_gamma   90.00
#
_symmetry.space_group_name_H-M   'P 1'
#
loop_
_entity.id
_entity.type
_entity.pdbx_description
1 polymer ?
#
loop_
_entity_poly.entity_id
_entity_poly.type
_entity_poly.pdbx_seq_one_letter_code
_entity_poly.pdbx_strand_id
1 'polypeptide(L)'
;MCKFLKIIILSIFLLTSTAFAAEVKYVLYPNGNAQDAKVEQSSVHSHVPQEVNIMQLENMVTDYDDSKNSNQGITFKVNPIPEAAREPVEGIIYDMSDFPISHIDPKTGENGINTTYPGFRGANELIVYTPSYGLRTGTNEFGSEVSVVGNTVVKFGGADSIIPNGGFVISGHGKAKTWIQKNLLLGAKIYVDFNNKRVYSYITPDTYVFEVSEKIKETEAVMHYYRMMDAAYDGRKSLSFLNRAKDYLRRAERRPDRATGYITQAKVCVNSALENAIPYKQDEFKGIWVRPVEHNETEIAIAVERLKDAGIKNVFLETYFHGMTIYPSEVMARYGFVTQRGEFTGFDPLAVWIKECHKNGIKLHIWFETFYLGNKPPRCSQKHILSVNPDWANKTKAMADSSEISKSSAEWNGYFLDPANPAVRQFLCELMSEMFQKYRPDGINLDYIRYPLGAQNRTDASKGTEWGYTKVARDEFQELYGVDPVTLKVADPLRKVWFEYRQNKITDFVEITRNLTNKYNVTFTTVVFTDKKKSLETKMQDWQTWSRRNLVDAFTPMILTTDRKTASTIVREMKNSMTPSTKLYMGIYVMYMDAPVDELLMQIHEMRKMHANGVVFFDYAHFAEKYSDALSVRAFNPDRR
;
A
#
# COMPACT_ATOMS: atom_id res chain seq x y z
N MET A 1 -15.79 30.07 12.00
CA MET A 1 -15.57 29.12 10.89
C MET A 1 -14.94 27.79 11.32
N CYS A 2 -14.99 27.45 12.59
CA CYS A 2 -14.38 26.24 13.16
C CYS A 2 -15.40 25.17 13.62
N LYS A 3 -16.69 25.37 13.33
CA LYS A 3 -17.78 24.45 13.76
C LYS A 3 -18.23 23.45 12.69
N PHE A 4 -17.80 23.60 11.43
CA PHE A 4 -18.25 22.72 10.35
C PHE A 4 -17.41 21.44 10.18
N LEU A 5 -16.23 21.37 10.78
CA LEU A 5 -15.35 20.20 10.63
C LEU A 5 -15.63 19.09 11.66
N LYS A 6 -16.36 19.41 12.75
CA LYS A 6 -16.71 18.39 13.76
C LYS A 6 -17.89 17.49 13.38
N ILE A 7 -18.68 17.88 12.40
CA ILE A 7 -19.89 17.11 12.00
C ILE A 7 -19.54 16.03 10.99
N ILE A 8 -18.48 16.20 10.18
CA ILE A 8 -18.08 15.21 9.17
C ILE A 8 -17.29 14.03 9.79
N ILE A 9 -16.57 14.25 10.89
CA ILE A 9 -15.82 13.19 11.58
C ILE A 9 -16.74 12.32 12.46
N LEU A 10 -17.83 12.86 12.96
CA LEU A 10 -18.80 12.09 13.78
C LEU A 10 -19.72 11.20 12.95
N SER A 11 -19.87 11.48 11.66
CA SER A 11 -20.70 10.67 10.75
C SER A 11 -20.00 9.41 10.23
N ILE A 12 -18.70 9.30 10.39
CA ILE A 12 -17.91 8.13 9.97
C ILE A 12 -17.74 7.11 11.12
N PHE A 13 -17.91 7.53 12.37
CA PHE A 13 -17.74 6.66 13.55
C PHE A 13 -19.01 5.98 14.08
N LEU A 14 -20.17 6.24 13.49
CA LEU A 14 -21.46 5.67 13.94
C LEU A 14 -22.04 4.61 12.99
N LEU A 15 -21.21 4.05 12.09
CA LEU A 15 -21.62 3.00 11.15
C LEU A 15 -20.87 1.66 11.34
N THR A 16 -20.32 1.41 12.51
CA THR A 16 -19.65 0.13 12.83
C THR A 16 -20.27 -0.62 13.99
N SER A 17 -21.59 -0.61 14.11
CA SER A 17 -22.26 -1.64 14.90
C SER A 17 -23.63 -1.90 14.32
N THR A 18 -23.84 -3.15 13.90
CA THR A 18 -25.10 -3.73 13.46
C THR A 18 -25.71 -3.14 12.19
N ALA A 19 -25.23 -3.57 11.04
CA ALA A 19 -26.09 -3.70 9.88
C ALA A 19 -25.57 -4.85 9.02
N PHE A 20 -26.36 -5.86 8.84
CA PHE A 20 -26.33 -6.67 7.63
C PHE A 20 -26.35 -5.68 6.47
N ALA A 21 -25.23 -5.54 5.77
CA ALA A 21 -25.14 -4.65 4.65
C ALA A 21 -26.02 -5.19 3.54
N ALA A 22 -27.13 -4.52 3.31
CA ALA A 22 -27.85 -4.69 2.06
C ALA A 22 -26.90 -4.23 0.94
N GLU A 23 -26.58 -5.13 0.03
CA GLU A 23 -25.74 -4.82 -1.13
C GLU A 23 -26.42 -3.73 -1.97
N VAL A 24 -25.77 -2.58 -2.07
CA VAL A 24 -26.25 -1.49 -2.91
C VAL A 24 -25.78 -1.76 -4.33
N LYS A 25 -26.67 -2.18 -5.20
CA LYS A 25 -26.40 -2.26 -6.64
C LYS A 25 -26.45 -0.86 -7.24
N TYR A 26 -25.34 -0.42 -7.81
CA TYR A 26 -25.31 0.78 -8.62
C TYR A 26 -25.55 0.42 -10.07
N VAL A 27 -26.67 0.88 -10.61
CA VAL A 27 -26.90 0.92 -12.07
C VAL A 27 -26.40 2.27 -12.55
N LEU A 28 -25.32 2.31 -13.30
CA LEU A 28 -24.86 3.54 -13.95
C LEU A 28 -25.61 3.71 -15.26
N TYR A 29 -26.34 4.78 -15.36
CA TYR A 29 -27.02 5.18 -16.60
C TYR A 29 -26.05 5.85 -17.60
N PRO A 30 -26.38 5.87 -18.89
CA PRO A 30 -25.48 6.33 -19.97
C PRO A 30 -24.93 7.74 -19.84
N ASN A 31 -25.40 8.55 -18.93
CA ASN A 31 -25.07 9.99 -18.84
C ASN A 31 -24.12 10.34 -17.71
N GLY A 32 -23.51 9.37 -17.04
CA GLY A 32 -22.44 9.63 -16.04
C GLY A 32 -22.89 10.38 -14.77
N ASN A 33 -24.16 10.74 -14.62
CA ASN A 33 -24.66 11.38 -13.43
C ASN A 33 -25.21 10.34 -12.47
N ALA A 34 -24.57 10.21 -11.31
CA ALA A 34 -25.14 9.52 -10.17
C ALA A 34 -26.31 10.36 -9.62
N GLN A 35 -27.46 10.28 -10.25
CA GLN A 35 -28.71 10.70 -9.63
C GLN A 35 -29.22 9.53 -8.81
N ASP A 36 -29.78 9.84 -7.65
CA ASP A 36 -30.30 8.92 -6.66
C ASP A 36 -30.94 7.67 -7.27
N ALA A 37 -30.19 6.59 -7.33
CA ALA A 37 -30.70 5.31 -7.75
C ALA A 37 -31.69 4.86 -6.68
N LYS A 38 -32.97 4.76 -7.04
CA LYS A 38 -33.94 4.07 -6.22
C LYS A 38 -33.44 2.64 -6.00
N VAL A 39 -33.26 2.29 -4.75
CA VAL A 39 -32.96 0.93 -4.35
C VAL A 39 -34.21 0.10 -4.63
N GLU A 40 -34.27 -0.56 -5.75
CA GLU A 40 -35.20 -1.67 -5.92
C GLU A 40 -34.62 -2.87 -5.20
N GLN A 41 -35.27 -3.26 -4.10
CA GLN A 41 -35.05 -4.56 -3.48
C GLN A 41 -35.57 -5.65 -4.44
N SER A 42 -34.79 -6.00 -5.42
CA SER A 42 -34.94 -7.29 -6.07
C SER A 42 -34.27 -8.33 -5.20
N SER A 43 -34.90 -9.45 -5.02
CA SER A 43 -34.35 -10.65 -4.38
C SER A 43 -33.13 -11.13 -5.15
N VAL A 44 -31.98 -10.58 -4.80
CA VAL A 44 -30.79 -10.74 -5.57
C VAL A 44 -29.89 -11.75 -4.95
N HIS A 45 -29.57 -12.62 -5.78
CA HIS A 45 -28.65 -13.71 -5.66
C HIS A 45 -27.25 -13.21 -5.36
N SER A 46 -26.77 -13.72 -4.26
CA SER A 46 -25.50 -13.40 -3.66
C SER A 46 -24.36 -13.59 -4.64
N HIS A 47 -23.63 -12.51 -4.91
CA HIS A 47 -22.21 -12.66 -5.06
C HIS A 47 -21.66 -13.37 -3.84
N VAL A 48 -20.68 -14.25 -3.99
CA VAL A 48 -19.92 -14.72 -2.84
C VAL A 48 -19.41 -13.49 -2.14
N PRO A 49 -19.85 -13.17 -0.93
CA PRO A 49 -19.24 -12.08 -0.22
C PRO A 49 -17.76 -12.43 -0.07
N GLN A 50 -16.87 -11.56 -0.49
CA GLN A 50 -15.45 -11.74 -0.19
C GLN A 50 -15.18 -11.72 1.31
N GLU A 51 -16.17 -11.35 2.10
CA GLU A 51 -16.16 -11.26 3.55
C GLU A 51 -17.16 -12.24 4.17
N VAL A 52 -17.04 -13.52 3.88
CA VAL A 52 -17.60 -14.49 4.80
C VAL A 52 -16.57 -14.67 5.91
N ASN A 53 -16.91 -14.23 7.10
CA ASN A 53 -16.10 -14.39 8.30
C ASN A 53 -15.69 -15.87 8.42
N ILE A 54 -14.40 -16.14 8.49
CA ILE A 54 -13.83 -17.50 8.58
C ILE A 54 -14.46 -18.28 9.75
N MET A 55 -14.74 -17.62 10.88
CA MET A 55 -15.43 -18.25 12.01
C MET A 55 -16.87 -18.67 11.68
N GLN A 56 -17.58 -17.92 10.84
CA GLN A 56 -18.91 -18.35 10.39
C GLN A 56 -18.83 -19.54 9.43
N LEU A 57 -17.80 -19.59 8.59
CA LEU A 57 -17.55 -20.72 7.71
C LEU A 57 -17.01 -21.94 8.45
N GLU A 58 -16.17 -21.77 9.47
CA GLU A 58 -15.71 -22.88 10.32
C GLU A 58 -16.88 -23.51 11.09
N ASN A 59 -17.80 -22.70 11.62
CA ASN A 59 -19.01 -23.21 12.25
C ASN A 59 -19.95 -23.91 11.24
N MET A 60 -20.00 -23.43 9.99
CA MET A 60 -20.74 -24.12 8.91
C MET A 60 -20.07 -25.44 8.49
N VAL A 61 -18.75 -25.55 8.63
CA VAL A 61 -17.99 -26.76 8.30
C VAL A 61 -18.21 -27.87 9.32
N THR A 62 -18.37 -27.55 10.60
CA THR A 62 -18.58 -28.53 11.68
C THR A 62 -19.99 -29.12 11.72
N ASP A 63 -21.00 -28.35 11.24
CA ASP A 63 -22.42 -28.75 11.29
C ASP A 63 -22.99 -29.17 9.91
N TYR A 64 -22.15 -29.35 8.89
CA TYR A 64 -22.62 -29.74 7.57
C TYR A 64 -23.00 -31.21 7.54
N ASP A 65 -24.28 -31.44 7.78
CA ASP A 65 -24.93 -32.76 7.62
C ASP A 65 -25.49 -32.85 6.18
N ASP A 66 -24.97 -33.78 5.40
CA ASP A 66 -25.41 -34.07 4.02
C ASP A 66 -26.92 -34.36 3.91
N SER A 67 -27.61 -34.66 5.05
CA SER A 67 -29.02 -34.94 5.11
C SER A 67 -29.93 -33.72 5.25
N LYS A 68 -29.37 -32.56 5.63
CA LYS A 68 -30.15 -31.33 5.80
C LYS A 68 -30.14 -30.50 4.52
N ASN A 69 -31.26 -30.48 3.87
CA ASN A 69 -31.54 -29.73 2.65
C ASN A 69 -31.65 -28.20 2.92
N SER A 70 -30.68 -27.59 3.60
CA SER A 70 -30.65 -26.15 3.79
C SER A 70 -29.93 -25.49 2.62
N ASN A 71 -30.70 -25.04 1.66
CA ASN A 71 -30.27 -24.11 0.60
C ASN A 71 -29.85 -22.72 1.15
N GLN A 72 -29.26 -22.67 2.34
CA GLN A 72 -28.67 -21.45 2.92
C GLN A 72 -27.20 -21.32 2.57
N GLY A 73 -26.80 -21.85 1.43
CA GLY A 73 -25.50 -21.59 0.82
C GLY A 73 -25.58 -20.44 -0.17
N ILE A 74 -24.43 -20.01 -0.61
CA ILE A 74 -24.26 -19.05 -1.69
C ILE A 74 -24.94 -19.63 -2.93
N THR A 75 -26.00 -19.00 -3.40
CA THR A 75 -26.71 -19.42 -4.62
C THR A 75 -26.12 -18.68 -5.80
N PHE A 76 -25.65 -19.41 -6.79
CA PHE A 76 -25.28 -18.83 -8.08
C PHE A 76 -26.45 -18.99 -9.04
N LYS A 77 -26.73 -17.95 -9.78
CA LYS A 77 -27.56 -18.05 -10.93
C LYS A 77 -26.69 -18.49 -12.09
N VAL A 78 -26.85 -19.72 -12.51
CA VAL A 78 -26.12 -20.26 -13.67
C VAL A 78 -26.78 -19.69 -14.90
N ASN A 79 -26.09 -18.77 -15.54
CA ASN A 79 -26.54 -18.22 -16.82
C ASN A 79 -25.61 -18.75 -17.91
N PRO A 80 -26.15 -19.39 -18.96
CA PRO A 80 -25.35 -19.71 -20.12
C PRO A 80 -24.79 -18.41 -20.68
N ILE A 81 -23.52 -18.42 -21.09
CA ILE A 81 -22.95 -17.32 -21.85
C ILE A 81 -23.77 -17.22 -23.14
N PRO A 82 -24.41 -16.08 -23.40
CA PRO A 82 -25.18 -15.94 -24.61
C PRO A 82 -24.29 -16.13 -25.85
N GLU A 83 -24.71 -16.85 -26.83
CA GLU A 83 -23.96 -17.01 -28.08
C GLU A 83 -23.49 -15.68 -28.68
N ALA A 84 -24.24 -14.62 -28.47
CA ALA A 84 -23.94 -13.28 -28.94
C ALA A 84 -23.83 -12.27 -27.77
N ALA A 85 -23.73 -12.70 -26.52
CA ALA A 85 -23.81 -11.87 -25.35
C ALA A 85 -24.96 -10.85 -25.40
N ARG A 86 -26.11 -11.32 -25.85
CA ARG A 86 -27.24 -10.44 -26.20
C ARG A 86 -27.83 -9.76 -24.98
N GLU A 87 -27.93 -10.52 -23.88
CA GLU A 87 -28.43 -10.00 -22.61
C GLU A 87 -27.70 -10.69 -21.50
N PRO A 88 -26.93 -9.97 -20.70
CA PRO A 88 -26.35 -10.50 -19.48
C PRO A 88 -27.49 -10.79 -18.52
N VAL A 89 -27.68 -12.04 -18.19
CA VAL A 89 -28.73 -12.44 -17.24
C VAL A 89 -28.33 -12.05 -15.82
N GLU A 90 -27.03 -12.13 -15.55
CA GLU A 90 -26.40 -11.51 -14.39
C GLU A 90 -25.06 -10.96 -14.84
N GLY A 91 -24.84 -9.74 -14.52
CA GLY A 91 -23.60 -9.08 -14.81
C GLY A 91 -23.74 -7.63 -14.44
N ILE A 92 -22.65 -7.06 -14.07
CA ILE A 92 -22.60 -5.63 -13.90
C ILE A 92 -22.24 -5.03 -15.24
N ILE A 93 -23.10 -4.16 -15.71
CA ILE A 93 -22.86 -3.38 -16.91
C ILE A 93 -22.12 -2.14 -16.49
N TYR A 94 -20.95 -1.91 -17.05
CA TYR A 94 -20.22 -0.67 -16.88
C TYR A 94 -20.28 0.11 -18.20
N ASP A 95 -20.93 1.26 -18.18
CA ASP A 95 -20.96 2.16 -19.33
C ASP A 95 -19.63 2.94 -19.40
N MET A 96 -18.98 2.83 -20.54
CA MET A 96 -17.69 3.45 -20.82
C MET A 96 -17.82 4.59 -21.83
N SER A 97 -18.98 5.27 -21.83
CA SER A 97 -19.29 6.32 -22.81
C SER A 97 -18.25 7.44 -22.88
N ASP A 98 -17.62 7.74 -21.76
CA ASP A 98 -16.64 8.83 -21.67
C ASP A 98 -15.24 8.44 -22.12
N PHE A 99 -15.01 7.13 -22.32
CA PHE A 99 -13.71 6.61 -22.75
C PHE A 99 -13.90 5.47 -23.74
N PRO A 100 -13.32 5.56 -24.96
CA PRO A 100 -13.52 4.52 -25.95
C PRO A 100 -12.90 3.20 -25.49
N ILE A 101 -13.73 2.18 -25.36
CA ILE A 101 -13.27 0.80 -25.25
C ILE A 101 -12.86 0.38 -26.63
N SER A 102 -11.60 0.38 -26.93
CA SER A 102 -11.12 -0.22 -28.15
C SER A 102 -9.68 -0.66 -27.96
N HIS A 103 -9.22 -1.43 -28.90
CA HIS A 103 -7.80 -1.55 -29.04
C HIS A 103 -7.25 -0.18 -29.45
N ILE A 104 -6.23 0.25 -28.78
CA ILE A 104 -5.46 1.43 -29.15
C ILE A 104 -4.40 0.94 -30.12
N ASP A 105 -4.49 1.36 -31.37
CA ASP A 105 -3.38 1.17 -32.29
C ASP A 105 -2.40 2.33 -32.13
N PRO A 106 -1.22 2.09 -31.52
CA PRO A 106 -0.23 3.15 -31.32
C PRO A 106 0.35 3.68 -32.63
N LYS A 107 0.14 3.01 -33.76
CA LYS A 107 0.69 3.43 -35.05
C LYS A 107 -0.27 4.32 -35.83
N THR A 108 -1.54 4.01 -35.78
CA THR A 108 -2.55 4.69 -36.62
C THR A 108 -3.39 5.65 -35.81
N GLY A 109 -3.52 5.48 -34.51
CA GLY A 109 -4.48 6.22 -33.70
C GLY A 109 -5.92 5.95 -34.08
N GLU A 110 -6.18 4.82 -34.76
CA GLU A 110 -7.53 4.43 -35.18
C GLU A 110 -8.48 4.43 -33.98
N ASN A 111 -9.71 4.71 -34.28
CA ASN A 111 -10.81 4.87 -33.31
C ASN A 111 -10.74 6.13 -32.44
N GLY A 112 -9.95 7.10 -32.84
CA GLY A 112 -9.86 8.38 -32.12
C GLY A 112 -9.21 8.30 -30.73
N ILE A 113 -8.62 7.16 -30.43
CA ILE A 113 -7.91 6.99 -29.17
C ILE A 113 -6.54 7.61 -29.32
N ASN A 114 -6.28 8.56 -28.46
CA ASN A 114 -4.97 9.16 -28.38
C ASN A 114 -3.94 8.08 -28.04
N THR A 115 -2.94 7.90 -28.91
CA THR A 115 -1.83 6.98 -28.70
C THR A 115 -0.89 7.40 -27.59
N THR A 116 -0.95 8.67 -27.17
CA THR A 116 -0.39 9.06 -25.90
C THR A 116 -1.21 8.34 -24.82
N TYR A 117 -0.52 7.55 -24.02
CA TYR A 117 -1.07 6.90 -22.85
C TYR A 117 -2.11 7.79 -22.20
N PRO A 118 -3.22 7.23 -21.73
CA PRO A 118 -4.34 7.98 -21.16
C PRO A 118 -3.95 8.67 -19.84
N GLY A 119 -3.02 9.60 -19.88
CA GLY A 119 -2.75 10.52 -18.78
C GLY A 119 -3.95 11.40 -18.44
N PHE A 120 -4.97 11.33 -19.24
CA PHE A 120 -6.22 12.09 -19.09
C PHE A 120 -7.45 11.22 -18.80
N ARG A 121 -7.29 9.89 -18.65
CA ARG A 121 -8.44 9.09 -18.27
C ARG A 121 -8.96 9.51 -16.90
N GLY A 122 -10.27 9.58 -16.76
CA GLY A 122 -10.91 9.84 -15.49
C GLY A 122 -10.73 8.68 -14.52
N ALA A 123 -10.86 8.96 -13.22
CA ALA A 123 -10.71 7.96 -12.16
C ALA A 123 -11.79 6.85 -12.20
N ASN A 124 -12.76 6.95 -13.10
CA ASN A 124 -13.91 6.05 -13.16
C ASN A 124 -14.02 5.27 -14.48
N GLU A 125 -12.97 5.31 -15.29
CA GLU A 125 -12.99 4.74 -16.63
C GLU A 125 -12.26 3.41 -16.68
N LEU A 126 -12.86 2.42 -17.35
CA LEU A 126 -12.20 1.18 -17.74
C LEU A 126 -11.52 1.37 -19.09
N ILE A 127 -10.36 0.78 -19.26
CA ILE A 127 -9.66 0.73 -20.54
C ILE A 127 -9.40 -0.72 -20.91
N VAL A 128 -9.69 -1.07 -22.14
CA VAL A 128 -9.38 -2.37 -22.70
C VAL A 128 -8.16 -2.26 -23.60
N TYR A 129 -7.09 -2.93 -23.21
CA TYR A 129 -5.84 -3.01 -23.97
C TYR A 129 -5.79 -4.32 -24.74
N THR A 130 -5.77 -4.25 -26.05
CA THR A 130 -5.64 -5.41 -26.94
C THR A 130 -4.20 -5.55 -27.45
N PRO A 131 -3.81 -6.70 -28.05
CA PRO A 131 -2.45 -6.90 -28.58
C PRO A 131 -1.98 -5.85 -29.59
N SER A 132 -2.91 -5.20 -30.29
CA SER A 132 -2.58 -4.11 -31.22
C SER A 132 -2.03 -2.85 -30.53
N TYR A 133 -2.33 -2.65 -29.23
CA TYR A 133 -1.74 -1.57 -28.45
C TYR A 133 -0.24 -1.77 -28.22
N GLY A 134 0.20 -2.99 -28.00
CA GLY A 134 1.59 -3.34 -27.72
C GLY A 134 1.73 -4.56 -26.82
N LEU A 135 2.92 -4.73 -26.27
CA LEU A 135 3.21 -5.88 -25.40
C LEU A 135 2.66 -5.71 -23.98
N ARG A 136 2.55 -4.47 -23.50
CA ARG A 136 2.20 -4.13 -22.12
C ARG A 136 1.29 -2.92 -22.07
N THR A 137 0.54 -2.80 -20.96
CA THR A 137 -0.42 -1.70 -20.76
C THR A 137 0.22 -0.36 -20.43
N GLY A 138 1.43 -0.35 -19.88
CA GLY A 138 2.11 0.89 -19.45
C GLY A 138 1.40 1.63 -18.30
N THR A 139 0.53 0.97 -17.56
CA THR A 139 -0.24 1.56 -16.46
C THR A 139 0.60 1.70 -15.19
N ASN A 140 0.12 2.49 -14.24
CA ASN A 140 0.76 2.67 -12.94
C ASN A 140 0.16 1.76 -11.86
N GLU A 141 0.82 1.71 -10.71
CA GLU A 141 0.50 0.87 -9.55
C GLU A 141 -0.78 1.23 -8.79
N PHE A 142 -1.40 2.37 -9.09
CA PHE A 142 -2.60 2.84 -8.38
C PHE A 142 -3.90 2.25 -8.92
N GLY A 143 -3.85 1.62 -10.10
CA GLY A 143 -4.97 0.96 -10.75
C GLY A 143 -5.19 -0.49 -10.31
N SER A 144 -6.10 -1.15 -11.01
CA SER A 144 -6.26 -2.60 -11.02
C SER A 144 -6.41 -3.08 -12.45
N GLU A 145 -5.86 -4.24 -12.74
CA GLU A 145 -5.91 -4.83 -14.07
C GLU A 145 -6.30 -6.30 -13.99
N VAL A 146 -6.98 -6.76 -15.03
CA VAL A 146 -7.23 -8.18 -15.23
C VAL A 146 -6.85 -8.58 -16.65
N SER A 147 -6.13 -9.69 -16.77
CA SER A 147 -5.85 -10.31 -18.08
C SER A 147 -6.94 -11.32 -18.40
N VAL A 148 -7.45 -11.20 -19.62
CA VAL A 148 -8.50 -12.06 -20.18
C VAL A 148 -7.93 -12.81 -21.37
N VAL A 149 -8.05 -14.14 -21.41
CA VAL A 149 -7.66 -14.98 -22.54
C VAL A 149 -8.92 -15.60 -23.13
N GLY A 150 -9.09 -15.43 -24.43
CA GLY A 150 -10.40 -15.68 -25.05
C GLY A 150 -11.42 -14.73 -24.41
N ASN A 151 -12.29 -15.28 -23.57
CA ASN A 151 -13.26 -14.49 -22.80
C ASN A 151 -13.17 -14.77 -21.27
N THR A 152 -12.10 -15.41 -20.81
CA THR A 152 -11.98 -15.84 -19.42
C THR A 152 -10.93 -15.00 -18.68
N VAL A 153 -11.27 -14.49 -17.51
CA VAL A 153 -10.31 -13.85 -16.60
C VAL A 153 -9.33 -14.90 -16.09
N VAL A 154 -8.06 -14.73 -16.42
CA VAL A 154 -7.00 -15.70 -16.08
C VAL A 154 -6.00 -15.17 -15.06
N LYS A 155 -5.96 -13.84 -14.86
CA LYS A 155 -4.98 -13.24 -13.96
C LYS A 155 -5.43 -11.85 -13.50
N PHE A 156 -5.13 -11.54 -12.23
CA PHE A 156 -5.15 -10.18 -11.70
C PHE A 156 -3.76 -9.55 -11.80
N GLY A 157 -3.72 -8.25 -12.07
CA GLY A 157 -2.51 -7.43 -12.05
C GLY A 157 -2.77 -6.06 -11.46
N GLY A 158 -1.73 -5.38 -11.00
CA GLY A 158 -1.83 -4.03 -10.44
C GLY A 158 -1.36 -2.94 -11.40
N ALA A 159 -0.40 -3.25 -12.26
CA ALA A 159 0.22 -2.29 -13.16
C ALA A 159 0.99 -2.98 -14.28
N ASP A 160 1.12 -2.28 -15.39
CA ASP A 160 1.95 -2.66 -16.53
C ASP A 160 1.86 -4.14 -16.93
N SER A 161 0.63 -4.65 -16.96
CA SER A 161 0.37 -6.06 -17.29
C SER A 161 0.78 -6.39 -18.73
N ILE A 162 1.30 -7.61 -18.92
CA ILE A 162 1.53 -8.15 -20.27
C ILE A 162 0.16 -8.42 -20.90
N ILE A 163 -0.04 -7.91 -22.11
CA ILE A 163 -1.26 -8.13 -22.89
C ILE A 163 -1.18 -9.52 -23.51
N PRO A 164 -2.10 -10.45 -23.19
CA PRO A 164 -2.02 -11.82 -23.67
C PRO A 164 -2.35 -11.93 -25.15
N ASN A 165 -1.61 -12.77 -25.88
CA ASN A 165 -2.00 -13.16 -27.23
C ASN A 165 -3.34 -13.90 -27.22
N GLY A 166 -4.28 -13.50 -28.08
CA GLY A 166 -5.62 -14.07 -28.10
C GLY A 166 -6.51 -13.62 -26.94
N GLY A 167 -6.18 -12.47 -26.33
CA GLY A 167 -6.94 -11.89 -25.25
C GLY A 167 -6.74 -10.37 -25.14
N PHE A 168 -6.99 -9.83 -23.97
CA PHE A 168 -6.88 -8.41 -23.69
C PHE A 168 -6.67 -8.17 -22.18
N VAL A 169 -6.38 -6.93 -21.81
CA VAL A 169 -6.32 -6.49 -20.41
C VAL A 169 -7.38 -5.43 -20.19
N ILE A 170 -8.14 -5.56 -19.11
CA ILE A 170 -9.02 -4.50 -18.61
C ILE A 170 -8.32 -3.80 -17.46
N SER A 171 -8.20 -2.50 -17.55
CA SER A 171 -7.54 -1.64 -16.55
C SER A 171 -8.46 -0.54 -16.05
N GLY A 172 -8.41 -0.20 -14.78
CA GLY A 172 -9.21 0.87 -14.20
C GLY A 172 -8.58 1.50 -12.95
N HIS A 173 -8.98 2.74 -12.67
CA HIS A 173 -8.63 3.50 -11.47
C HIS A 173 -9.90 3.98 -10.76
N GLY A 174 -9.78 4.44 -9.51
CA GLY A 174 -10.92 4.97 -8.76
C GLY A 174 -12.10 3.98 -8.68
N LYS A 175 -13.29 4.39 -9.07
CA LYS A 175 -14.50 3.52 -9.09
C LYS A 175 -14.35 2.33 -10.04
N ALA A 176 -13.68 2.51 -11.18
CA ALA A 176 -13.40 1.44 -12.12
C ALA A 176 -12.47 0.36 -11.50
N LYS A 177 -11.47 0.76 -10.71
CA LYS A 177 -10.65 -0.18 -9.93
C LYS A 177 -11.52 -1.01 -8.99
N THR A 178 -12.37 -0.36 -8.21
CA THR A 178 -13.28 -1.04 -7.27
C THR A 178 -14.23 -1.99 -8.01
N TRP A 179 -14.73 -1.58 -9.18
CA TRP A 179 -15.58 -2.41 -10.02
C TRP A 179 -14.85 -3.65 -10.52
N ILE A 180 -13.61 -3.51 -11.04
CA ILE A 180 -12.76 -4.63 -11.46
C ILE A 180 -12.60 -5.63 -10.32
N GLN A 181 -12.19 -5.15 -9.14
CA GLN A 181 -11.91 -6.00 -7.98
C GLN A 181 -13.14 -6.78 -7.49
N LYS A 182 -14.33 -6.19 -7.62
CA LYS A 182 -15.58 -6.82 -7.15
C LYS A 182 -16.22 -7.76 -8.16
N ASN A 183 -16.01 -7.53 -9.46
CA ASN A 183 -16.83 -8.16 -10.50
C ASN A 183 -16.05 -9.02 -11.50
N LEU A 184 -14.74 -8.86 -11.59
CA LEU A 184 -13.92 -9.61 -12.53
C LEU A 184 -13.18 -10.73 -11.81
N LEU A 185 -13.92 -11.69 -11.27
CA LEU A 185 -13.32 -12.84 -10.57
C LEU A 185 -12.48 -13.71 -11.50
N LEU A 186 -11.49 -14.39 -10.95
CA LEU A 186 -10.71 -15.38 -11.69
C LEU A 186 -11.63 -16.48 -12.21
N GLY A 187 -11.57 -16.75 -13.52
CA GLY A 187 -12.49 -17.67 -14.18
C GLY A 187 -13.80 -17.03 -14.66
N ALA A 188 -14.10 -15.79 -14.30
CA ALA A 188 -15.28 -15.08 -14.84
C ALA A 188 -15.19 -14.94 -16.37
N LYS A 189 -16.35 -14.98 -17.02
CA LYS A 189 -16.45 -14.79 -18.45
C LYS A 189 -16.75 -13.34 -18.76
N ILE A 190 -15.98 -12.77 -19.68
CA ILE A 190 -16.04 -11.37 -20.04
C ILE A 190 -16.48 -11.23 -21.50
N TYR A 191 -17.41 -10.33 -21.71
CA TYR A 191 -17.75 -9.85 -23.03
C TYR A 191 -17.59 -8.34 -23.10
N VAL A 192 -16.90 -7.86 -24.12
CA VAL A 192 -16.72 -6.43 -24.38
C VAL A 192 -17.54 -6.05 -25.61
N ASP A 193 -18.52 -5.19 -25.40
CA ASP A 193 -19.31 -4.60 -26.48
C ASP A 193 -18.68 -3.26 -26.87
N PHE A 194 -17.86 -3.29 -27.91
CA PHE A 194 -17.16 -2.08 -28.36
C PHE A 194 -18.12 -1.05 -28.99
N ASN A 195 -19.22 -1.49 -29.53
CA ASN A 195 -20.19 -0.58 -30.16
C ASN A 195 -20.93 0.24 -29.11
N ASN A 196 -21.36 -0.42 -28.05
CA ASN A 196 -22.09 0.22 -26.96
C ASN A 196 -21.17 0.67 -25.81
N LYS A 197 -19.87 0.44 -25.95
CA LYS A 197 -18.85 0.79 -24.95
C LYS A 197 -19.17 0.20 -23.57
N ARG A 198 -19.44 -1.11 -23.51
CA ARG A 198 -19.82 -1.82 -22.31
C ARG A 198 -18.98 -3.06 -22.07
N VAL A 199 -18.72 -3.36 -20.80
CA VAL A 199 -18.10 -4.61 -20.37
C VAL A 199 -19.12 -5.38 -19.54
N TYR A 200 -19.32 -6.64 -19.90
CA TYR A 200 -20.20 -7.55 -19.19
C TYR A 200 -19.35 -8.64 -18.51
N SER A 201 -19.64 -8.92 -17.26
CA SER A 201 -19.02 -10.00 -16.51
C SER A 201 -20.08 -11.06 -16.14
N TYR A 202 -19.75 -12.31 -16.42
CA TYR A 202 -20.61 -13.44 -16.11
C TYR A 202 -19.89 -14.34 -15.12
N ILE A 203 -20.52 -14.55 -13.98
CA ILE A 203 -20.03 -15.40 -12.90
C ILE A 203 -20.93 -16.61 -12.82
N THR A 204 -20.36 -17.79 -12.95
CA THR A 204 -21.05 -19.08 -12.92
C THR A 204 -20.40 -19.99 -11.88
N PRO A 205 -20.99 -21.14 -11.52
CA PRO A 205 -20.31 -22.12 -10.68
C PRO A 205 -18.92 -22.51 -11.21
N ASP A 206 -18.74 -22.60 -12.53
CA ASP A 206 -17.45 -22.91 -13.14
C ASP A 206 -16.40 -21.85 -12.86
N THR A 207 -16.79 -20.58 -12.71
CA THR A 207 -15.90 -19.50 -12.27
C THR A 207 -15.25 -19.82 -10.94
N TYR A 208 -16.03 -20.27 -9.99
CA TYR A 208 -15.53 -20.60 -8.66
C TYR A 208 -14.77 -21.93 -8.62
N VAL A 209 -15.16 -22.90 -9.43
CA VAL A 209 -14.37 -24.13 -9.62
C VAL A 209 -12.99 -23.80 -10.19
N PHE A 210 -12.95 -22.92 -11.17
CA PHE A 210 -11.69 -22.46 -11.74
C PHE A 210 -10.83 -21.73 -10.71
N GLU A 211 -11.41 -20.77 -9.98
CA GLU A 211 -10.71 -20.02 -8.91
C GLU A 211 -10.07 -20.97 -7.88
N VAL A 212 -10.87 -21.91 -7.34
CA VAL A 212 -10.38 -22.86 -6.35
C VAL A 212 -9.31 -23.78 -6.93
N SER A 213 -9.46 -24.21 -8.18
CA SER A 213 -8.47 -25.07 -8.85
C SER A 213 -7.13 -24.36 -9.05
N GLU A 214 -7.13 -23.10 -9.43
CA GLU A 214 -5.89 -22.31 -9.53
C GLU A 214 -5.25 -22.08 -8.15
N LYS A 215 -6.04 -21.79 -7.12
CA LYS A 215 -5.52 -21.67 -5.73
C LYS A 215 -4.94 -22.99 -5.20
N ILE A 216 -5.50 -24.14 -5.57
CA ILE A 216 -4.92 -25.44 -5.26
C ILE A 216 -3.53 -25.56 -5.89
N LYS A 217 -3.40 -25.26 -7.18
CA LYS A 217 -2.10 -25.32 -7.90
C LYS A 217 -1.07 -24.35 -7.30
N GLU A 218 -1.48 -23.13 -6.98
CA GLU A 218 -0.60 -22.14 -6.32
C GLU A 218 -0.13 -22.65 -4.96
N THR A 219 -1.03 -23.19 -4.14
CA THR A 219 -0.69 -23.73 -2.81
C THR A 219 0.26 -24.93 -2.92
N GLU A 220 0.06 -25.82 -3.90
CA GLU A 220 0.98 -26.93 -4.18
C GLU A 220 2.38 -26.42 -4.58
N ALA A 221 2.45 -25.36 -5.39
CA ALA A 221 3.72 -24.74 -5.77
C ALA A 221 4.42 -24.09 -4.56
N VAL A 222 3.69 -23.44 -3.66
CA VAL A 222 4.22 -22.92 -2.39
C VAL A 222 4.80 -24.04 -1.52
N MET A 223 4.05 -25.13 -1.34
CA MET A 223 4.51 -26.29 -0.56
C MET A 223 5.75 -26.95 -1.18
N HIS A 224 5.75 -27.08 -2.51
CA HIS A 224 6.92 -27.61 -3.23
C HIS A 224 8.15 -26.73 -2.99
N TYR A 225 8.02 -25.41 -3.12
CA TYR A 225 9.12 -24.47 -2.86
C TYR A 225 9.69 -24.66 -1.45
N TYR A 226 8.86 -24.65 -0.39
CA TYR A 226 9.37 -24.79 0.96
C TYR A 226 9.98 -26.18 1.24
N ARG A 227 9.46 -27.24 0.63
CA ARG A 227 10.06 -28.58 0.73
C ARG A 227 11.45 -28.64 0.07
N MET A 228 11.64 -27.91 -1.04
CA MET A 228 12.95 -27.83 -1.70
C MET A 228 13.96 -26.98 -0.91
N MET A 229 13.49 -25.98 -0.18
CA MET A 229 14.32 -25.07 0.60
C MET A 229 14.67 -25.59 1.99
N ASP A 230 13.83 -26.45 2.57
CA ASP A 230 13.98 -26.99 3.92
C ASP A 230 13.51 -28.45 3.97
N ALA A 231 14.45 -29.37 4.16
CA ALA A 231 14.14 -30.79 4.27
C ALA A 231 13.25 -31.14 5.50
N ALA A 232 13.23 -30.29 6.52
CA ALA A 232 12.41 -30.44 7.72
C ALA A 232 11.00 -29.85 7.55
N TYR A 233 10.68 -29.26 6.40
CA TYR A 233 9.37 -28.67 6.15
C TYR A 233 8.23 -29.68 6.29
N ASP A 234 7.35 -29.46 7.25
CA ASP A 234 6.15 -30.28 7.43
C ASP A 234 4.95 -29.64 6.72
N GLY A 235 4.58 -30.21 5.59
CA GLY A 235 3.39 -29.80 4.81
C GLY A 235 2.17 -30.71 4.99
N ARG A 236 2.16 -31.66 5.93
CA ARG A 236 1.09 -32.67 6.09
C ARG A 236 -0.28 -32.05 6.31
N LYS A 237 -0.37 -31.04 7.16
CA LYS A 237 -1.63 -30.36 7.46
C LYS A 237 -2.18 -29.63 6.23
N SER A 238 -1.32 -28.89 5.52
CA SER A 238 -1.68 -28.23 4.27
C SER A 238 -2.15 -29.24 3.20
N LEU A 239 -1.42 -30.35 3.04
CA LEU A 239 -1.78 -31.42 2.11
C LEU A 239 -3.15 -32.05 2.44
N SER A 240 -3.46 -32.23 3.73
CA SER A 240 -4.75 -32.73 4.17
C SER A 240 -5.89 -31.81 3.72
N PHE A 241 -5.74 -30.50 3.90
CA PHE A 241 -6.72 -29.53 3.43
C PHE A 241 -6.83 -29.50 1.89
N LEU A 242 -5.72 -29.59 1.16
CA LEU A 242 -5.76 -29.66 -0.31
C LEU A 242 -6.51 -30.91 -0.81
N ASN A 243 -6.29 -32.06 -0.18
CA ASN A 243 -6.99 -33.29 -0.55
C ASN A 243 -8.51 -33.17 -0.30
N ARG A 244 -8.90 -32.52 0.80
CA ARG A 244 -10.32 -32.22 1.08
C ARG A 244 -10.90 -31.25 0.04
N ALA A 245 -10.16 -30.18 -0.31
CA ALA A 245 -10.60 -29.25 -1.35
C ALA A 245 -10.86 -29.95 -2.69
N LYS A 246 -9.92 -30.80 -3.12
CA LYS A 246 -10.06 -31.61 -4.34
C LYS A 246 -11.24 -32.58 -4.28
N ASP A 247 -11.50 -33.16 -3.11
CA ASP A 247 -12.66 -34.05 -2.93
C ASP A 247 -13.97 -33.27 -3.03
N TYR A 248 -14.07 -32.11 -2.42
CA TYR A 248 -15.25 -31.25 -2.55
C TYR A 248 -15.50 -30.80 -4.00
N LEU A 249 -14.47 -30.45 -4.78
CA LEU A 249 -14.63 -30.13 -6.20
C LEU A 249 -15.19 -31.32 -6.98
N ARG A 250 -14.66 -32.55 -6.75
CA ARG A 250 -15.21 -33.78 -7.38
C ARG A 250 -16.67 -34.05 -7.00
N ARG A 251 -17.07 -33.70 -5.78
CA ARG A 251 -18.47 -33.82 -5.34
C ARG A 251 -19.35 -32.78 -6.02
N ALA A 252 -18.85 -31.55 -6.21
CA ALA A 252 -19.55 -30.49 -6.94
C ALA A 252 -19.86 -30.90 -8.38
N GLU A 253 -18.91 -31.52 -9.08
CA GLU A 253 -19.09 -32.05 -10.43
C GLU A 253 -20.16 -33.17 -10.49
N ARG A 254 -20.16 -34.07 -9.50
CA ARG A 254 -21.10 -35.20 -9.44
C ARG A 254 -22.50 -34.83 -8.98
N ARG A 255 -22.63 -33.72 -8.26
CA ARG A 255 -23.89 -33.28 -7.65
C ARG A 255 -24.12 -31.79 -7.93
N PRO A 256 -24.49 -31.45 -9.18
CA PRO A 256 -24.75 -30.06 -9.57
C PRO A 256 -25.81 -29.37 -8.69
N ASP A 257 -26.77 -30.12 -8.19
CA ASP A 257 -27.81 -29.69 -7.25
C ASP A 257 -27.24 -29.14 -5.93
N ARG A 258 -26.04 -29.56 -5.54
CA ARG A 258 -25.34 -29.17 -4.32
C ARG A 258 -23.97 -28.53 -4.59
N ALA A 259 -23.69 -28.21 -5.84
CA ALA A 259 -22.37 -27.72 -6.27
C ALA A 259 -21.90 -26.49 -5.48
N THR A 260 -22.80 -25.54 -5.22
CA THR A 260 -22.51 -24.33 -4.45
C THR A 260 -21.93 -24.62 -3.07
N GLY A 261 -22.58 -25.50 -2.29
CA GLY A 261 -22.09 -25.86 -0.97
C GLY A 261 -20.73 -26.55 -1.02
N TYR A 262 -20.52 -27.47 -1.95
CA TYR A 262 -19.24 -28.14 -2.11
C TYR A 262 -18.12 -27.19 -2.54
N ILE A 263 -18.39 -26.25 -3.47
CA ILE A 263 -17.42 -25.25 -3.90
C ILE A 263 -17.04 -24.33 -2.72
N THR A 264 -18.01 -23.91 -1.92
CA THR A 264 -17.75 -23.13 -0.70
C THR A 264 -16.82 -23.87 0.25
N GLN A 265 -17.07 -25.15 0.52
CA GLN A 265 -16.21 -25.99 1.36
C GLN A 265 -14.81 -26.17 0.76
N ALA A 266 -14.72 -26.32 -0.56
CA ALA A 266 -13.44 -26.41 -1.25
C ALA A 266 -12.63 -25.09 -1.10
N LYS A 267 -13.29 -23.94 -1.19
CA LYS A 267 -12.67 -22.62 -1.00
C LYS A 267 -12.11 -22.44 0.41
N VAL A 268 -12.89 -22.82 1.44
CA VAL A 268 -12.41 -22.82 2.84
C VAL A 268 -11.19 -23.71 2.98
N CYS A 269 -11.25 -24.94 2.47
CA CYS A 269 -10.14 -25.88 2.58
C CYS A 269 -8.88 -25.38 1.88
N VAL A 270 -8.96 -24.77 0.69
CA VAL A 270 -7.76 -24.28 0.01
C VAL A 270 -7.16 -23.07 0.69
N ASN A 271 -7.96 -22.18 1.27
CA ASN A 271 -7.47 -21.08 2.09
C ASN A 271 -6.71 -21.60 3.32
N SER A 272 -7.32 -22.51 4.07
CA SER A 272 -6.65 -23.17 5.21
C SER A 272 -5.39 -23.94 4.80
N ALA A 273 -5.36 -24.52 3.60
CA ALA A 273 -4.16 -25.14 3.08
C ALA A 273 -3.01 -24.13 2.88
N LEU A 274 -3.29 -22.97 2.30
CA LEU A 274 -2.30 -21.93 2.07
C LEU A 274 -1.78 -21.33 3.38
N GLU A 275 -2.66 -21.04 4.35
CA GLU A 275 -2.29 -20.56 5.68
C GLU A 275 -1.32 -21.53 6.38
N ASN A 276 -1.51 -22.83 6.20
CA ASN A 276 -0.64 -23.87 6.75
C ASN A 276 0.57 -24.21 5.84
N ALA A 277 0.63 -23.71 4.61
CA ALA A 277 1.74 -23.97 3.68
C ALA A 277 2.95 -23.10 3.95
N ILE A 278 2.77 -21.88 4.45
CA ILE A 278 3.84 -20.90 4.64
C ILE A 278 4.43 -21.05 6.05
N PRO A 279 5.67 -21.55 6.20
CA PRO A 279 6.24 -21.83 7.52
C PRO A 279 6.64 -20.56 8.26
N TYR A 280 6.73 -20.66 9.58
CA TYR A 280 7.35 -19.63 10.41
C TYR A 280 8.85 -19.49 10.05
N LYS A 281 9.32 -18.23 9.99
CA LYS A 281 10.72 -17.91 9.78
C LYS A 281 11.22 -17.08 10.97
N GLN A 282 12.18 -17.62 11.71
CA GLN A 282 12.63 -17.06 12.98
C GLN A 282 13.30 -15.70 12.82
N ASP A 283 14.27 -15.60 11.91
CA ASP A 283 15.12 -14.41 11.72
C ASP A 283 14.50 -13.37 10.77
N GLU A 284 13.18 -13.45 10.55
CA GLU A 284 12.47 -12.52 9.70
C GLU A 284 11.98 -11.32 10.50
N PHE A 285 12.22 -10.13 10.00
CA PHE A 285 11.61 -8.92 10.56
C PHE A 285 10.10 -8.91 10.27
N LYS A 286 9.30 -8.84 11.31
CA LYS A 286 7.83 -8.83 11.27
C LYS A 286 7.35 -7.54 11.90
N GLY A 287 7.08 -6.54 11.08
CA GLY A 287 6.80 -5.18 11.54
C GLY A 287 5.46 -4.64 11.09
N ILE A 288 5.03 -3.56 11.73
CA ILE A 288 3.85 -2.80 11.38
C ILE A 288 4.05 -1.32 11.73
N TRP A 289 3.56 -0.42 10.86
CA TRP A 289 3.45 1.00 11.19
C TRP A 289 2.15 1.28 11.94
N VAL A 290 2.27 2.03 13.01
CA VAL A 290 1.15 2.40 13.89
C VAL A 290 1.06 3.91 13.99
N ARG A 291 -0.10 4.46 13.65
CA ARG A 291 -0.51 5.82 13.99
C ARG A 291 -1.27 5.75 15.30
N PRO A 292 -0.74 6.32 16.38
CA PRO A 292 -1.38 6.20 17.69
C PRO A 292 -2.67 7.02 17.70
N VAL A 293 -3.74 6.36 18.15
CA VAL A 293 -5.06 6.95 18.36
C VAL A 293 -5.59 6.65 19.77
N GLU A 294 -4.85 5.86 20.52
CA GLU A 294 -5.20 5.43 21.86
C GLU A 294 -4.95 6.56 22.88
N HIS A 295 -5.90 6.78 23.78
CA HIS A 295 -5.88 7.87 24.74
C HIS A 295 -5.62 7.42 26.19
N ASN A 296 -5.41 6.14 26.45
CA ASN A 296 -5.14 5.61 27.78
C ASN A 296 -4.35 4.29 27.72
N GLU A 297 -3.82 3.89 28.87
CA GLU A 297 -2.98 2.68 29.01
C GLU A 297 -3.73 1.39 28.60
N THR A 298 -5.02 1.29 28.86
CA THR A 298 -5.82 0.10 28.56
C THR A 298 -5.98 -0.09 27.06
N GLU A 299 -6.28 0.98 26.32
CA GLU A 299 -6.40 0.92 24.86
C GLU A 299 -5.08 0.52 24.20
N ILE A 300 -3.96 1.09 24.67
CA ILE A 300 -2.62 0.71 24.18
C ILE A 300 -2.32 -0.77 24.48
N ALA A 301 -2.63 -1.24 25.70
CA ALA A 301 -2.39 -2.62 26.07
C ALA A 301 -3.18 -3.60 25.17
N ILE A 302 -4.44 -3.27 24.85
CA ILE A 302 -5.28 -4.06 23.92
C ILE A 302 -4.67 -4.05 22.52
N ALA A 303 -4.22 -2.90 22.02
CA ALA A 303 -3.59 -2.80 20.71
C ALA A 303 -2.31 -3.65 20.63
N VAL A 304 -1.46 -3.58 21.66
CA VAL A 304 -0.22 -4.37 21.72
C VAL A 304 -0.50 -5.87 21.82
N GLU A 305 -1.51 -6.29 22.58
CA GLU A 305 -1.91 -7.70 22.67
C GLU A 305 -2.36 -8.24 21.31
N ARG A 306 -3.20 -7.50 20.57
CA ARG A 306 -3.60 -7.86 19.19
C ARG A 306 -2.40 -8.01 18.26
N LEU A 307 -1.42 -7.11 18.34
CA LEU A 307 -0.21 -7.19 17.55
C LEU A 307 0.64 -8.42 17.90
N LYS A 308 0.74 -8.75 19.18
CA LYS A 308 1.41 -9.97 19.65
C LYS A 308 0.73 -11.24 19.12
N ASP A 309 -0.60 -11.29 19.18
CA ASP A 309 -1.40 -12.43 18.69
C ASP A 309 -1.23 -12.61 17.18
N ALA A 310 -1.12 -11.53 16.43
CA ALA A 310 -0.77 -11.55 15.00
C ALA A 310 0.68 -11.99 14.72
N GLY A 311 1.50 -12.17 15.75
CA GLY A 311 2.92 -12.53 15.62
C GLY A 311 3.84 -11.39 15.19
N ILE A 312 3.37 -10.13 15.30
CA ILE A 312 4.19 -8.93 15.07
C ILE A 312 5.28 -8.84 16.14
N LYS A 313 6.48 -8.49 15.72
CA LYS A 313 7.67 -8.38 16.59
C LYS A 313 8.27 -6.98 16.63
N ASN A 314 7.85 -6.10 15.74
CA ASN A 314 8.37 -4.75 15.64
C ASN A 314 7.25 -3.77 15.32
N VAL A 315 7.16 -2.70 16.08
CA VAL A 315 6.22 -1.60 15.88
C VAL A 315 7.00 -0.36 15.46
N PHE A 316 6.63 0.27 14.36
CA PHE A 316 7.03 1.62 14.01
C PHE A 316 5.93 2.58 14.44
N LEU A 317 6.12 3.25 15.59
CA LEU A 317 5.13 4.16 16.17
C LEU A 317 5.34 5.59 15.66
N GLU A 318 4.32 6.18 15.03
CA GLU A 318 4.37 7.56 14.53
C GLU A 318 4.46 8.55 15.70
N THR A 319 5.70 8.91 16.03
CA THR A 319 6.03 9.65 17.25
C THR A 319 6.20 11.15 17.01
N TYR A 320 6.78 11.50 15.87
CA TYR A 320 6.88 12.88 15.40
C TYR A 320 6.32 12.95 13.98
N PHE A 321 5.21 13.67 13.83
CA PHE A 321 4.58 13.85 12.54
C PHE A 321 3.85 15.19 12.44
N HIS A 322 3.84 15.72 11.23
CA HIS A 322 3.32 17.05 10.95
C HIS A 322 3.89 18.15 11.88
N GLY A 323 5.16 18.03 12.22
CA GLY A 323 5.86 18.99 13.06
C GLY A 323 5.48 18.98 14.55
N MET A 324 4.90 17.91 15.06
CA MET A 324 4.48 17.77 16.46
C MET A 324 4.80 16.37 17.00
N THR A 325 5.13 16.28 18.28
CA THR A 325 5.33 15.02 18.99
C THR A 325 4.04 14.49 19.62
N ILE A 326 3.95 13.18 19.83
CA ILE A 326 2.84 12.57 20.58
C ILE A 326 3.07 12.63 22.10
N TYR A 327 4.28 12.92 22.54
CA TYR A 327 4.68 13.03 23.93
C TYR A 327 5.03 14.49 24.29
N PRO A 328 5.00 14.90 25.57
CA PRO A 328 5.39 16.24 25.97
C PRO A 328 6.92 16.40 25.84
N SER A 329 7.34 17.21 24.85
CA SER A 329 8.74 17.42 24.50
C SER A 329 9.28 18.72 25.09
N GLU A 330 10.40 18.60 25.82
CA GLU A 330 11.15 19.75 26.34
C GLU A 330 11.92 20.48 25.24
N VAL A 331 12.39 19.73 24.22
CA VAL A 331 13.03 20.31 23.04
C VAL A 331 12.05 21.21 22.30
N MET A 332 10.84 20.72 22.02
CA MET A 332 9.80 21.54 21.38
C MET A 332 9.46 22.80 22.19
N ALA A 333 9.39 22.66 23.52
CA ALA A 333 9.17 23.81 24.43
C ALA A 333 10.29 24.83 24.33
N ARG A 334 11.56 24.40 24.36
CA ARG A 334 12.74 25.26 24.28
C ARG A 334 12.81 26.06 22.98
N TYR A 335 12.37 25.47 21.87
CA TYR A 335 12.26 26.15 20.58
C TYR A 335 10.99 26.99 20.43
N GLY A 336 10.10 27.03 21.41
CA GLY A 336 8.85 27.79 21.36
C GLY A 336 7.76 27.14 20.47
N PHE A 337 7.88 25.86 20.16
CA PHE A 337 6.94 25.12 19.34
C PHE A 337 5.79 24.51 20.15
N VAL A 338 4.83 23.88 19.45
CA VAL A 338 3.80 23.07 20.11
C VAL A 338 4.46 21.86 20.76
N THR A 339 4.37 21.77 22.08
CA THR A 339 5.10 20.79 22.90
C THR A 339 4.61 19.36 22.75
N GLN A 340 3.35 19.20 22.33
CA GLN A 340 2.70 17.91 22.16
C GLN A 340 1.45 18.08 21.30
N ARG A 341 1.07 17.08 20.57
CA ARG A 341 -0.21 17.03 19.84
C ARG A 341 -1.38 17.14 20.82
N GLY A 342 -2.36 17.99 20.46
CA GLY A 342 -3.45 18.36 21.35
C GLY A 342 -4.31 17.19 21.81
N GLU A 343 -4.47 16.17 20.97
CA GLU A 343 -5.22 14.94 21.28
C GLU A 343 -4.61 14.11 22.43
N PHE A 344 -3.33 14.29 22.73
CA PHE A 344 -2.62 13.57 23.79
C PHE A 344 -2.29 14.45 25.01
N THR A 345 -2.85 15.64 25.09
CA THR A 345 -2.57 16.56 26.20
C THR A 345 -2.85 15.90 27.56
N GLY A 346 -1.85 15.91 28.44
CA GLY A 346 -1.95 15.30 29.77
C GLY A 346 -1.68 13.79 29.83
N PHE A 347 -1.34 13.18 28.71
CA PHE A 347 -0.99 11.77 28.58
C PHE A 347 0.30 11.61 27.78
N ASP A 348 1.13 10.66 28.13
CA ASP A 348 2.37 10.32 27.39
C ASP A 348 2.22 8.95 26.72
N PRO A 349 1.63 8.87 25.51
CA PRO A 349 1.41 7.60 24.86
C PRO A 349 2.70 6.89 24.49
N LEU A 350 3.79 7.62 24.18
CA LEU A 350 5.08 7.00 23.84
C LEU A 350 5.63 6.16 24.99
N ALA A 351 5.58 6.69 26.21
CA ALA A 351 6.02 5.95 27.39
C ALA A 351 5.23 4.65 27.61
N VAL A 352 3.92 4.71 27.40
CA VAL A 352 3.04 3.55 27.56
C VAL A 352 3.25 2.53 26.44
N TRP A 353 3.31 2.96 25.18
CA TRP A 353 3.57 2.09 24.04
C TRP A 353 4.89 1.31 24.19
N ILE A 354 5.98 1.97 24.59
CA ILE A 354 7.27 1.30 24.83
C ILE A 354 7.16 0.27 25.95
N LYS A 355 6.57 0.66 27.08
CA LYS A 355 6.36 -0.23 28.23
C LYS A 355 5.57 -1.49 27.84
N GLU A 356 4.43 -1.33 27.17
CA GLU A 356 3.58 -2.45 26.80
C GLU A 356 4.19 -3.31 25.67
N CYS A 357 4.86 -2.70 24.68
CA CYS A 357 5.59 -3.44 23.67
C CYS A 357 6.69 -4.31 24.28
N HIS A 358 7.56 -3.76 25.12
CA HIS A 358 8.64 -4.50 25.76
C HIS A 358 8.13 -5.62 26.66
N LYS A 359 7.08 -5.37 27.44
CA LYS A 359 6.41 -6.39 28.28
C LYS A 359 5.92 -7.59 27.43
N ASN A 360 5.53 -7.37 26.18
CA ASN A 360 5.04 -8.39 25.27
C ASN A 360 6.11 -8.92 24.29
N GLY A 361 7.38 -8.56 24.47
CA GLY A 361 8.50 -9.00 23.63
C GLY A 361 8.45 -8.43 22.20
N ILE A 362 7.85 -7.26 22.05
CA ILE A 362 7.78 -6.49 20.80
C ILE A 362 8.77 -5.33 20.92
N LYS A 363 9.56 -5.10 19.88
CA LYS A 363 10.45 -3.96 19.75
C LYS A 363 9.69 -2.76 19.24
N LEU A 364 9.98 -1.58 19.81
CA LEU A 364 9.39 -0.32 19.39
C LEU A 364 10.44 0.56 18.71
N HIS A 365 10.12 0.98 17.49
CA HIS A 365 10.90 1.92 16.69
C HIS A 365 10.12 3.23 16.56
N ILE A 366 10.80 4.34 16.77
CA ILE A 366 10.26 5.67 16.53
C ILE A 366 10.02 5.83 15.02
N TRP A 367 8.79 6.06 14.57
CA TRP A 367 8.52 6.54 13.21
C TRP A 367 8.54 8.07 13.23
N PHE A 368 9.41 8.64 12.40
CA PHE A 368 9.78 10.04 12.45
C PHE A 368 9.66 10.68 11.07
N GLU A 369 8.67 11.56 10.87
CA GLU A 369 8.52 12.35 9.65
C GLU A 369 9.56 13.48 9.63
N THR A 370 10.68 13.27 8.96
CA THR A 370 11.88 14.09 9.12
C THR A 370 11.71 15.54 8.66
N PHE A 371 11.43 15.75 7.38
CA PHE A 371 11.35 17.12 6.83
C PHE A 371 9.93 17.57 6.49
N TYR A 372 8.94 16.72 6.60
CA TYR A 372 7.55 17.03 6.29
C TYR A 372 6.81 17.57 7.53
N LEU A 373 6.10 18.68 7.35
CA LEU A 373 5.36 19.35 8.43
C LEU A 373 3.83 19.28 8.27
N GLY A 374 3.33 18.41 7.36
CA GLY A 374 1.90 18.36 7.06
C GLY A 374 1.45 19.52 6.19
N ASN A 375 0.14 19.64 6.03
CA ASN A 375 -0.50 20.64 5.14
C ASN A 375 -1.24 21.75 5.88
N LYS A 376 -1.18 21.80 7.20
CA LYS A 376 -1.77 22.89 7.98
C LYS A 376 -0.93 24.16 7.78
N PRO A 377 -1.55 25.29 7.34
CA PRO A 377 -0.81 26.53 7.14
C PRO A 377 -0.14 27.02 8.43
N PRO A 378 1.09 27.53 8.39
CA PRO A 378 1.78 28.07 9.58
C PRO A 378 0.95 29.07 10.38
N ARG A 379 0.20 29.94 9.68
CA ARG A 379 -0.70 30.94 10.30
C ARG A 379 -1.78 30.34 11.23
N CYS A 380 -1.99 29.03 11.23
CA CYS A 380 -2.94 28.37 12.14
C CYS A 380 -2.50 28.43 13.61
N SER A 381 -1.22 28.58 13.88
CA SER A 381 -0.66 28.61 15.22
C SER A 381 0.62 29.46 15.26
N GLN A 382 0.71 30.36 16.23
CA GLN A 382 1.94 31.12 16.50
C GLN A 382 3.11 30.20 16.94
N LYS A 383 2.81 29.01 17.41
CA LYS A 383 3.80 28.00 17.82
C LYS A 383 4.07 26.94 16.73
N HIS A 384 3.54 27.13 15.52
CA HIS A 384 3.92 26.30 14.37
C HIS A 384 5.40 26.53 14.06
N ILE A 385 6.14 25.48 13.72
CA ILE A 385 7.60 25.56 13.46
C ILE A 385 7.93 26.68 12.46
N LEU A 386 7.19 26.78 11.35
CA LEU A 386 7.41 27.81 10.34
C LEU A 386 6.76 29.18 10.67
N SER A 387 5.99 29.28 11.74
CA SER A 387 5.58 30.60 12.25
C SER A 387 6.65 31.21 13.15
N VAL A 388 7.34 30.35 13.90
CA VAL A 388 8.46 30.76 14.77
C VAL A 388 9.73 30.98 13.95
N ASN A 389 10.02 30.07 13.00
CA ASN A 389 11.21 30.11 12.14
C ASN A 389 10.83 30.02 10.65
N PRO A 390 10.37 31.10 10.02
CA PRO A 390 9.96 31.06 8.60
C PRO A 390 11.10 30.71 7.62
N ASP A 391 12.32 31.01 7.99
CA ASP A 391 13.55 30.72 7.24
C ASP A 391 13.94 29.24 7.24
N TRP A 392 13.30 28.42 8.08
CA TRP A 392 13.47 26.97 8.07
C TRP A 392 12.69 26.28 6.93
N ALA A 393 11.76 27.01 6.30
CA ALA A 393 10.96 26.49 5.21
C ALA A 393 11.79 26.23 3.96
N ASN A 394 11.64 25.04 3.38
CA ASN A 394 12.19 24.76 2.05
C ASN A 394 11.54 25.66 0.99
N LYS A 395 12.29 26.03 -0.03
CA LYS A 395 11.81 26.95 -1.07
C LYS A 395 12.00 26.41 -2.48
N THR A 396 11.05 26.72 -3.34
CA THR A 396 11.22 26.50 -4.77
C THR A 396 12.08 27.61 -5.40
N LYS A 397 12.63 27.35 -6.59
CA LYS A 397 13.39 28.35 -7.36
C LYS A 397 12.57 29.61 -7.62
N ALA A 398 11.29 29.47 -7.97
CA ALA A 398 10.39 30.61 -8.22
C ALA A 398 10.12 31.45 -6.96
N MET A 399 10.25 30.85 -5.78
CA MET A 399 9.98 31.49 -4.49
C MET A 399 11.28 31.84 -3.72
N ALA A 400 12.44 31.71 -4.35
CA ALA A 400 13.75 31.86 -3.70
C ALA A 400 13.92 33.17 -2.94
N ASP A 401 13.45 34.28 -3.50
CA ASP A 401 13.53 35.61 -2.93
C ASP A 401 12.20 36.11 -2.31
N SER A 402 11.17 35.25 -2.28
CA SER A 402 9.89 35.59 -1.66
C SER A 402 9.95 35.44 -0.13
N SER A 403 9.23 36.30 0.58
CA SER A 403 8.99 36.14 2.01
C SER A 403 7.93 35.08 2.32
N GLU A 404 7.17 34.63 1.31
CA GLU A 404 6.15 33.60 1.49
C GLU A 404 6.77 32.20 1.69
N ILE A 405 6.06 31.35 2.42
CA ILE A 405 6.45 29.97 2.67
C ILE A 405 5.93 29.11 1.51
N SER A 406 6.84 28.41 0.84
CA SER A 406 6.50 27.49 -0.25
C SER A 406 5.76 26.25 0.26
N LYS A 407 4.79 25.78 -0.52
CA LYS A 407 4.07 24.53 -0.28
C LYS A 407 4.11 23.63 -1.52
N SER A 408 4.18 22.33 -1.31
CA SER A 408 4.21 21.34 -2.38
C SER A 408 2.80 20.99 -2.83
N SER A 409 2.38 21.49 -3.99
CA SER A 409 1.07 21.13 -4.57
C SER A 409 0.98 19.65 -4.95
N ALA A 410 2.09 19.01 -5.27
CA ALA A 410 2.17 17.60 -5.58
C ALA A 410 2.04 16.70 -4.33
N GLU A 411 2.16 17.27 -3.12
CA GLU A 411 2.09 16.56 -1.84
C GLU A 411 1.06 17.23 -0.92
N TRP A 412 -0.20 17.25 -1.34
CA TRP A 412 -1.37 17.76 -0.60
C TRP A 412 -1.22 19.18 -0.04
N ASN A 413 -0.46 20.05 -0.73
CA ASN A 413 -0.08 21.38 -0.25
C ASN A 413 0.75 21.36 1.04
N GLY A 414 1.56 20.33 1.22
CA GLY A 414 2.40 20.16 2.39
C GLY A 414 3.58 21.12 2.45
N TYR A 415 4.02 21.39 3.68
CA TYR A 415 5.18 22.22 4.01
C TYR A 415 6.36 21.35 4.38
N PHE A 416 7.56 21.80 4.03
CA PHE A 416 8.79 21.06 4.28
C PHE A 416 9.85 21.94 4.91
N LEU A 417 10.63 21.36 5.81
CA LEU A 417 11.87 21.94 6.31
C LEU A 417 12.98 21.85 5.27
N ASP A 418 13.94 22.76 5.35
CA ASP A 418 15.11 22.75 4.49
C ASP A 418 16.21 21.83 5.03
N PRO A 419 16.56 20.74 4.33
CA PRO A 419 17.67 19.87 4.74
C PRO A 419 19.04 20.53 4.76
N ALA A 420 19.23 21.63 4.04
CA ALA A 420 20.48 22.37 4.02
C ALA A 420 20.67 23.27 5.25
N ASN A 421 19.58 23.64 5.95
CA ASN A 421 19.64 24.56 7.08
C ASN A 421 20.26 23.90 8.32
N PRO A 422 21.40 24.39 8.84
CA PRO A 422 22.05 23.81 10.03
C PRO A 422 21.18 23.83 11.29
N ALA A 423 20.36 24.88 11.48
CA ALA A 423 19.48 25.00 12.64
C ALA A 423 18.35 23.94 12.59
N VAL A 424 17.83 23.64 11.40
CA VAL A 424 16.88 22.52 11.19
C VAL A 424 17.50 21.20 11.59
N ARG A 425 18.71 20.92 11.12
CA ARG A 425 19.43 19.67 11.45
C ARG A 425 19.69 19.57 12.93
N GLN A 426 20.15 20.66 13.57
CA GLN A 426 20.39 20.68 15.01
C GLN A 426 19.11 20.40 15.78
N PHE A 427 18.01 21.08 15.47
CA PHE A 427 16.70 20.85 16.10
C PHE A 427 16.26 19.39 16.00
N LEU A 428 16.31 18.78 14.80
CA LEU A 428 15.89 17.39 14.59
C LEU A 428 16.80 16.41 15.36
N CYS A 429 18.11 16.67 15.43
CA CYS A 429 19.05 15.87 16.22
C CYS A 429 18.80 15.99 17.73
N GLU A 430 18.49 17.18 18.23
CA GLU A 430 18.14 17.39 19.63
C GLU A 430 16.84 16.66 19.99
N LEU A 431 15.83 16.71 19.09
CA LEU A 431 14.56 16.02 19.29
C LEU A 431 14.73 14.49 19.30
N MET A 432 15.53 13.94 18.36
CA MET A 432 15.86 12.51 18.36
C MET A 432 16.65 12.12 19.63
N SER A 433 17.60 12.97 20.06
CA SER A 433 18.38 12.72 21.27
C SER A 433 17.50 12.67 22.52
N GLU A 434 16.52 13.57 22.63
CA GLU A 434 15.53 13.56 23.72
C GLU A 434 14.77 12.23 23.75
N MET A 435 14.26 11.77 22.60
CA MET A 435 13.55 10.50 22.50
C MET A 435 14.42 9.32 22.93
N PHE A 436 15.68 9.28 22.47
CA PHE A 436 16.59 8.18 22.78
C PHE A 436 16.99 8.15 24.26
N GLN A 437 17.22 9.31 24.86
CA GLN A 437 17.60 9.41 26.28
C GLN A 437 16.44 9.08 27.21
N LYS A 438 15.27 9.67 26.93
CA LYS A 438 14.11 9.58 27.81
C LYS A 438 13.41 8.23 27.73
N TYR A 439 13.24 7.69 26.50
CA TYR A 439 12.37 6.54 26.27
C TYR A 439 13.11 5.25 25.90
N ARG A 440 14.37 5.33 25.44
CA ARG A 440 15.18 4.17 25.04
C ARG A 440 14.47 3.23 24.07
N PRO A 441 14.02 3.73 22.90
CA PRO A 441 13.41 2.88 21.89
C PRO A 441 14.42 1.90 21.29
N ASP A 442 13.95 0.80 20.69
CA ASP A 442 14.82 -0.17 20.02
C ASP A 442 15.37 0.33 18.67
N GLY A 443 14.67 1.28 18.05
CA GLY A 443 15.07 1.82 16.75
C GLY A 443 14.42 3.16 16.41
N ILE A 444 14.86 3.69 15.28
CA ILE A 444 14.22 4.82 14.59
C ILE A 444 14.03 4.51 13.12
N ASN A 445 12.92 4.94 12.56
CA ASN A 445 12.57 4.85 11.15
C ASN A 445 12.34 6.27 10.61
N LEU A 446 13.28 6.79 9.83
CA LEU A 446 13.13 8.09 9.21
C LEU A 446 12.25 7.99 7.96
N ASP A 447 11.11 8.64 8.02
CA ASP A 447 10.26 8.92 6.87
C ASP A 447 10.44 10.35 6.39
N TYR A 448 10.00 10.66 5.18
CA TYR A 448 10.18 11.97 4.56
C TYR A 448 11.62 12.51 4.64
N ILE A 449 12.60 11.60 4.65
CA ILE A 449 14.03 11.93 4.55
C ILE A 449 14.40 12.25 3.09
N ARG A 450 13.87 13.38 2.62
CA ARG A 450 13.89 13.76 1.22
C ARG A 450 13.45 15.20 0.97
N TYR A 451 13.72 15.70 -0.22
CA TYR A 451 13.05 16.90 -0.73
C TYR A 451 11.61 16.60 -1.18
N PRO A 452 10.76 17.66 -1.29
CA PRO A 452 9.44 17.51 -1.89
C PRO A 452 9.50 17.00 -3.34
N LEU A 453 8.40 16.37 -3.79
CA LEU A 453 8.26 15.95 -5.18
C LEU A 453 8.35 17.14 -6.13
N GLY A 454 8.89 16.92 -7.32
CA GLY A 454 9.06 17.96 -8.35
C GLY A 454 10.45 18.57 -8.37
N ALA A 455 11.39 18.04 -7.58
CA ALA A 455 12.71 18.64 -7.39
C ALA A 455 13.57 18.73 -8.67
N GLN A 456 13.38 17.91 -9.70
CA GLN A 456 14.49 17.61 -10.60
C GLN A 456 14.21 17.44 -12.08
N ASN A 457 12.99 17.30 -12.53
CA ASN A 457 12.80 17.10 -13.96
C ASN A 457 13.00 18.41 -14.76
N ARG A 458 13.26 18.29 -16.05
CA ARG A 458 13.47 19.46 -16.95
C ARG A 458 12.29 20.43 -16.95
N THR A 459 11.08 19.89 -16.81
CA THR A 459 9.84 20.67 -16.78
C THR A 459 9.74 21.50 -15.50
N ASP A 460 10.09 20.90 -14.36
CA ASP A 460 10.12 21.62 -13.08
C ASP A 460 11.19 22.70 -13.07
N ALA A 461 12.35 22.41 -13.64
CA ALA A 461 13.41 23.38 -13.80
C ALA A 461 12.97 24.60 -14.62
N SER A 462 12.26 24.39 -15.74
CA SER A 462 11.77 25.46 -16.59
C SER A 462 10.67 26.29 -15.94
N LYS A 463 9.86 25.67 -15.08
CA LYS A 463 8.76 26.32 -14.34
C LYS A 463 9.20 26.94 -13.02
N GLY A 464 10.46 26.73 -12.60
CA GLY A 464 10.96 27.19 -11.29
C GLY A 464 10.36 26.43 -10.10
N THR A 465 9.82 25.22 -10.31
CA THR A 465 9.18 24.39 -9.27
C THR A 465 10.15 23.44 -8.56
N GLU A 466 11.44 23.48 -8.90
CA GLU A 466 12.47 22.72 -8.15
C GLU A 466 12.68 23.31 -6.76
N TRP A 467 13.01 22.43 -5.81
CA TRP A 467 13.19 22.74 -4.41
C TRP A 467 14.65 22.90 -3.98
N GLY A 468 14.86 23.51 -2.81
CA GLY A 468 16.17 23.66 -2.17
C GLY A 468 16.77 25.05 -2.34
N TYR A 469 16.02 26.04 -2.84
CA TYR A 469 16.53 27.39 -3.12
C TYR A 469 16.34 28.35 -1.94
N THR A 470 16.58 27.89 -0.73
CA THR A 470 16.62 28.74 0.48
C THR A 470 17.86 29.64 0.45
N LYS A 471 17.81 30.75 1.19
CA LYS A 471 18.96 31.65 1.27
C LYS A 471 20.20 30.93 1.80
N VAL A 472 20.04 30.11 2.84
CA VAL A 472 21.15 29.34 3.45
C VAL A 472 21.82 28.41 2.43
N ALA A 473 21.04 27.65 1.68
CA ALA A 473 21.57 26.73 0.67
C ALA A 473 22.25 27.48 -0.51
N ARG A 474 21.69 28.62 -0.91
CA ARG A 474 22.22 29.45 -1.99
C ARG A 474 23.53 30.13 -1.60
N ASP A 475 23.59 30.70 -0.38
CA ASP A 475 24.79 31.37 0.12
C ASP A 475 25.95 30.37 0.25
N GLU A 476 25.71 29.20 0.84
CA GLU A 476 26.74 28.15 0.95
C GLU A 476 27.21 27.67 -0.44
N PHE A 477 26.28 27.45 -1.38
CA PHE A 477 26.66 27.06 -2.74
C PHE A 477 27.46 28.15 -3.46
N GLN A 478 27.09 29.41 -3.28
CA GLN A 478 27.82 30.56 -3.85
C GLN A 478 29.21 30.70 -3.24
N GLU A 479 29.36 30.42 -1.94
CA GLU A 479 30.68 30.40 -1.28
C GLU A 479 31.58 29.32 -1.86
N LEU A 480 31.01 28.12 -2.07
CA LEU A 480 31.75 26.94 -2.57
C LEU A 480 32.09 27.04 -4.08
N TYR A 481 31.18 27.57 -4.89
CA TYR A 481 31.27 27.48 -6.36
C TYR A 481 31.26 28.86 -7.08
N GLY A 482 31.18 29.97 -6.35
CA GLY A 482 31.25 31.32 -6.88
C GLY A 482 30.00 31.84 -7.59
N VAL A 483 28.90 31.06 -7.55
CA VAL A 483 27.67 31.37 -8.31
C VAL A 483 26.44 31.09 -7.45
N ASP A 484 25.48 32.00 -7.43
CA ASP A 484 24.15 31.74 -6.87
C ASP A 484 23.38 30.77 -7.76
N PRO A 485 22.96 29.60 -7.25
CA PRO A 485 22.29 28.56 -8.04
C PRO A 485 20.95 29.01 -8.65
N VAL A 486 20.34 30.06 -8.14
CA VAL A 486 19.13 30.69 -8.72
C VAL A 486 19.37 31.17 -10.14
N THR A 487 20.58 31.64 -10.44
CA THR A 487 20.96 32.19 -11.75
C THR A 487 21.27 31.10 -12.78
N LEU A 488 21.50 29.88 -12.37
CA LEU A 488 21.87 28.76 -13.25
C LEU A 488 20.76 28.47 -14.26
N LYS A 489 21.14 28.45 -15.55
CA LYS A 489 20.28 28.03 -16.65
C LYS A 489 20.24 26.52 -16.76
N VAL A 490 19.22 25.96 -17.44
CA VAL A 490 19.04 24.51 -17.60
C VAL A 490 20.26 23.80 -18.21
N ALA A 491 20.98 24.46 -19.12
CA ALA A 491 22.15 23.91 -19.81
C ALA A 491 23.47 24.18 -19.06
N ASP A 492 23.44 24.84 -17.92
CA ASP A 492 24.65 25.18 -17.17
C ASP A 492 25.29 23.94 -16.55
N PRO A 493 26.59 23.68 -16.73
CA PRO A 493 27.28 22.55 -16.11
C PRO A 493 27.17 22.53 -14.58
N LEU A 494 27.14 23.69 -13.92
CA LEU A 494 26.99 23.79 -12.47
C LEU A 494 25.61 23.35 -11.96
N ARG A 495 24.61 23.18 -12.83
CA ARG A 495 23.34 22.58 -12.42
C ARG A 495 23.50 21.15 -11.93
N LYS A 496 24.40 20.37 -12.51
CA LYS A 496 24.70 19.03 -12.02
C LYS A 496 25.29 19.10 -10.62
N VAL A 497 26.20 20.03 -10.40
CA VAL A 497 26.84 20.25 -9.09
C VAL A 497 25.81 20.71 -8.06
N TRP A 498 24.88 21.60 -8.44
CA TRP A 498 23.75 22.00 -7.59
C TRP A 498 22.83 20.83 -7.23
N PHE A 499 22.60 19.93 -8.17
CA PHE A 499 21.84 18.72 -7.92
C PHE A 499 22.55 17.81 -6.90
N GLU A 500 23.83 17.52 -7.11
CA GLU A 500 24.67 16.73 -6.21
C GLU A 500 24.80 17.38 -4.83
N TYR A 501 24.91 18.70 -4.75
CA TYR A 501 24.91 19.45 -3.50
C TYR A 501 23.65 19.13 -2.66
N ARG A 502 22.47 19.20 -3.26
CA ARG A 502 21.22 18.94 -2.56
C ARG A 502 21.09 17.47 -2.13
N GLN A 503 21.52 16.53 -2.97
CA GLN A 503 21.59 15.11 -2.59
C GLN A 503 22.52 14.89 -1.40
N ASN A 504 23.66 15.54 -1.39
CA ASN A 504 24.61 15.45 -0.29
C ASN A 504 24.01 16.01 1.00
N LYS A 505 23.18 17.07 0.98
CA LYS A 505 22.51 17.58 2.18
C LYS A 505 21.59 16.56 2.85
N ILE A 506 20.91 15.71 2.08
CA ILE A 506 20.15 14.57 2.64
C ILE A 506 21.11 13.50 3.16
N THR A 507 22.11 13.12 2.39
CA THR A 507 23.11 12.10 2.77
C THR A 507 23.87 12.49 4.04
N ASP A 508 24.27 13.75 4.17
CA ASP A 508 24.91 14.30 5.38
C ASP A 508 24.01 14.16 6.61
N PHE A 509 22.71 14.45 6.46
CA PHE A 509 21.78 14.29 7.57
C PHE A 509 21.59 12.81 7.95
N VAL A 510 21.57 11.90 6.99
CA VAL A 510 21.55 10.45 7.24
C VAL A 510 22.82 10.02 7.99
N GLU A 511 23.98 10.56 7.63
CA GLU A 511 25.25 10.28 8.32
C GLU A 511 25.28 10.84 9.76
N ILE A 512 24.78 12.06 9.94
CA ILE A 512 24.63 12.66 11.28
C ILE A 512 23.71 11.77 12.15
N THR A 513 22.59 11.31 11.59
CA THR A 513 21.66 10.41 12.26
C THR A 513 22.31 9.06 12.59
N ARG A 514 23.12 8.49 11.68
CA ARG A 514 23.89 7.25 11.95
C ARG A 514 24.81 7.43 13.16
N ASN A 515 25.53 8.53 13.22
CA ASN A 515 26.41 8.81 14.35
C ASN A 515 25.62 8.93 15.67
N LEU A 516 24.46 9.55 15.62
CA LEU A 516 23.57 9.68 16.75
C LEU A 516 23.01 8.31 17.19
N THR A 517 22.52 7.51 16.27
CA THR A 517 21.98 6.17 16.58
C THR A 517 23.05 5.23 17.12
N ASN A 518 24.28 5.29 16.62
CA ASN A 518 25.42 4.55 17.16
C ASN A 518 25.71 4.94 18.62
N LYS A 519 25.67 6.26 18.93
CA LYS A 519 25.89 6.75 20.30
C LYS A 519 24.88 6.18 21.31
N TYR A 520 23.64 5.99 20.88
CA TYR A 520 22.56 5.51 21.76
C TYR A 520 22.24 4.01 21.59
N ASN A 521 22.97 3.31 20.72
CA ASN A 521 22.72 1.91 20.35
C ASN A 521 21.28 1.65 19.87
N VAL A 522 20.79 2.51 18.96
CA VAL A 522 19.46 2.48 18.40
C VAL A 522 19.53 1.98 16.95
N THR A 523 18.70 1.02 16.56
CA THR A 523 18.61 0.54 15.18
C THR A 523 18.13 1.66 14.25
N PHE A 524 18.81 1.87 13.14
CA PHE A 524 18.49 2.94 12.18
C PHE A 524 17.93 2.40 10.87
N THR A 525 16.70 2.73 10.58
CA THR A 525 16.04 2.37 9.32
C THR A 525 15.46 3.61 8.62
N THR A 526 15.25 3.54 7.31
CA THR A 526 14.68 4.63 6.54
C THR A 526 13.63 4.15 5.54
N VAL A 527 12.56 4.93 5.40
CA VAL A 527 11.59 4.78 4.30
C VAL A 527 12.19 5.34 3.02
N VAL A 528 12.21 4.51 1.97
CA VAL A 528 12.73 4.92 0.66
C VAL A 528 11.79 4.54 -0.47
N PHE A 529 11.87 5.26 -1.58
CA PHE A 529 11.21 4.86 -2.81
C PHE A 529 11.98 3.75 -3.51
N THR A 530 11.27 2.83 -4.13
CA THR A 530 11.85 1.59 -4.68
C THR A 530 12.69 1.80 -5.94
N ASP A 531 12.26 2.69 -6.84
CA ASP A 531 13.00 3.01 -8.06
C ASP A 531 14.20 3.90 -7.73
N LYS A 532 15.39 3.35 -7.86
CA LYS A 532 16.66 4.03 -7.53
C LYS A 532 16.88 5.35 -8.29
N LYS A 533 16.50 5.38 -9.58
CA LYS A 533 16.70 6.55 -10.43
C LYS A 533 15.70 7.64 -10.07
N LYS A 534 14.41 7.30 -10.01
CA LYS A 534 13.36 8.25 -9.61
C LYS A 534 13.57 8.74 -8.17
N SER A 535 13.97 7.86 -7.25
CA SER A 535 14.29 8.21 -5.87
C SER A 535 15.39 9.26 -5.80
N LEU A 536 16.47 9.06 -6.53
CA LEU A 536 17.58 9.99 -6.62
C LEU A 536 17.17 11.31 -7.30
N GLU A 537 16.57 11.24 -8.49
CA GLU A 537 16.30 12.40 -9.34
C GLU A 537 15.14 13.27 -8.85
N THR A 538 14.11 12.66 -8.24
CA THR A 538 12.88 13.38 -7.86
C THR A 538 12.73 13.61 -6.36
N LYS A 539 13.50 12.90 -5.54
CA LYS A 539 13.41 12.91 -4.07
C LYS A 539 14.72 13.23 -3.37
N MET A 540 15.84 13.23 -4.07
CA MET A 540 17.20 13.37 -3.53
C MET A 540 17.59 12.24 -2.56
N GLN A 541 16.94 11.10 -2.64
CA GLN A 541 17.23 9.92 -1.83
C GLN A 541 18.30 9.07 -2.52
N ASP A 542 19.57 9.26 -2.21
CA ASP A 542 20.68 8.40 -2.67
C ASP A 542 20.87 7.21 -1.74
N TRP A 543 19.81 6.39 -1.60
CA TRP A 543 19.84 5.23 -0.72
C TRP A 543 20.89 4.17 -1.14
N GLN A 544 21.33 4.16 -2.40
CA GLN A 544 22.44 3.32 -2.82
C GLN A 544 23.75 3.73 -2.15
N THR A 545 24.03 5.02 -2.09
CA THR A 545 25.19 5.56 -1.37
C THR A 545 25.07 5.30 0.13
N TRP A 546 23.87 5.43 0.72
CA TRP A 546 23.66 5.12 2.13
C TRP A 546 23.96 3.66 2.43
N SER A 547 23.55 2.73 1.56
CA SER A 547 23.89 1.31 1.67
C SER A 547 25.40 1.06 1.54
N ARG A 548 26.05 1.60 0.49
CA ARG A 548 27.49 1.43 0.27
C ARG A 548 28.36 1.95 1.43
N ARG A 549 27.91 3.03 2.07
CA ARG A 549 28.60 3.64 3.22
C ARG A 549 28.16 3.07 4.57
N ASN A 550 27.28 2.06 4.59
CA ASN A 550 26.70 1.47 5.81
C ASN A 550 26.06 2.50 6.74
N LEU A 551 25.40 3.51 6.17
CA LEU A 551 24.77 4.57 6.95
C LEU A 551 23.44 4.16 7.60
N VAL A 552 22.82 3.07 7.16
CA VAL A 552 21.57 2.55 7.69
C VAL A 552 21.64 1.04 7.92
N ASP A 553 20.89 0.52 8.87
CA ASP A 553 20.81 -0.91 9.13
C ASP A 553 19.84 -1.61 8.16
N ALA A 554 18.77 -0.92 7.78
CA ALA A 554 17.81 -1.43 6.82
C ALA A 554 17.05 -0.32 6.10
N PHE A 555 16.53 -0.67 4.92
CA PHE A 555 15.50 0.10 4.23
C PHE A 555 14.13 -0.52 4.45
N THR A 556 13.12 0.34 4.53
CA THR A 556 11.69 0.01 4.61
C THR A 556 10.95 0.62 3.41
N PRO A 557 11.23 0.16 2.18
CA PRO A 557 10.56 0.71 0.99
C PRO A 557 9.10 0.28 0.95
N MET A 558 8.24 1.17 0.46
CA MET A 558 6.83 0.88 0.27
C MET A 558 6.59 0.22 -1.08
N ILE A 559 6.02 -1.00 -1.06
CA ILE A 559 5.53 -1.65 -2.27
C ILE A 559 4.07 -1.25 -2.46
N LEU A 560 3.82 -0.35 -3.42
CA LEU A 560 2.47 0.16 -3.72
C LEU A 560 1.82 -0.64 -4.86
N THR A 561 1.93 -1.97 -4.82
CA THR A 561 1.37 -2.84 -5.86
C THR A 561 0.79 -4.11 -5.29
N THR A 562 -0.30 -4.57 -5.89
CA THR A 562 -0.89 -5.90 -5.65
C THR A 562 -0.34 -6.94 -6.62
N ASP A 563 0.38 -6.55 -7.67
CA ASP A 563 0.99 -7.48 -8.61
C ASP A 563 2.24 -8.13 -8.03
N ARG A 564 2.17 -9.42 -7.74
CA ARG A 564 3.24 -10.21 -7.14
C ARG A 564 4.53 -10.21 -7.96
N LYS A 565 4.43 -10.19 -9.28
CA LYS A 565 5.58 -10.17 -10.19
C LYS A 565 6.31 -8.83 -10.13
N THR A 566 5.57 -7.74 -10.12
CA THR A 566 6.10 -6.39 -9.93
C THR A 566 6.77 -6.28 -8.55
N ALA A 567 6.10 -6.74 -7.48
CA ALA A 567 6.67 -6.76 -6.14
C ALA A 567 7.98 -7.57 -6.08
N SER A 568 8.01 -8.77 -6.66
CA SER A 568 9.22 -9.60 -6.73
C SER A 568 10.34 -8.92 -7.52
N THR A 569 10.01 -8.21 -8.60
CA THR A 569 10.98 -7.47 -9.40
C THR A 569 11.60 -6.32 -8.60
N ILE A 570 10.77 -5.56 -7.89
CA ILE A 570 11.22 -4.48 -7.01
C ILE A 570 12.22 -5.00 -5.96
N VAL A 571 11.87 -6.09 -5.27
CA VAL A 571 12.77 -6.68 -4.25
C VAL A 571 14.10 -7.07 -4.86
N ARG A 572 14.08 -7.77 -6.00
CA ARG A 572 15.27 -8.21 -6.70
C ARG A 572 16.15 -7.02 -7.13
N GLU A 573 15.57 -5.98 -7.69
CA GLU A 573 16.30 -4.79 -8.14
C GLU A 573 16.91 -4.03 -6.98
N MET A 574 16.18 -3.87 -5.88
CA MET A 574 16.72 -3.27 -4.67
C MET A 574 17.86 -4.09 -4.09
N LYS A 575 17.68 -5.41 -3.92
CA LYS A 575 18.73 -6.30 -3.41
C LYS A 575 20.00 -6.27 -4.27
N ASN A 576 19.85 -6.21 -5.58
CA ASN A 576 21.00 -6.08 -6.50
C ASN A 576 21.68 -4.72 -6.45
N SER A 577 21.02 -3.72 -5.89
CA SER A 577 21.53 -2.34 -5.80
C SER A 577 22.05 -1.97 -4.41
N MET A 578 21.94 -2.88 -3.45
CA MET A 578 22.36 -2.71 -2.05
C MET A 578 23.58 -3.58 -1.73
N THR A 579 24.27 -3.21 -0.66
CA THR A 579 25.28 -4.11 -0.05
C THR A 579 24.60 -5.18 0.80
N PRO A 580 25.21 -6.38 0.94
CA PRO A 580 24.64 -7.45 1.77
C PRO A 580 24.46 -7.09 3.26
N SER A 581 25.22 -6.12 3.76
CA SER A 581 25.15 -5.64 5.15
C SER A 581 23.85 -4.88 5.44
N THR A 582 23.29 -4.18 4.45
CA THR A 582 22.02 -3.46 4.60
C THR A 582 20.86 -4.43 4.42
N LYS A 583 19.96 -4.47 5.39
CA LYS A 583 18.76 -5.31 5.32
C LYS A 583 17.64 -4.62 4.54
N LEU A 584 16.70 -5.43 4.07
CA LEU A 584 15.53 -4.96 3.33
C LEU A 584 14.25 -5.49 3.99
N TYR A 585 13.47 -4.60 4.60
CA TYR A 585 12.17 -4.90 5.21
C TYR A 585 11.08 -4.30 4.32
N MET A 586 10.40 -5.14 3.56
CA MET A 586 9.47 -4.69 2.53
C MET A 586 8.18 -4.16 3.13
N GLY A 587 7.87 -2.90 2.86
CA GLY A 587 6.61 -2.29 3.26
C GLY A 587 5.45 -2.78 2.39
N ILE A 588 4.48 -3.47 2.98
CA ILE A 588 3.27 -3.96 2.32
C ILE A 588 2.12 -3.02 2.66
N TYR A 589 1.49 -2.47 1.63
CA TYR A 589 0.39 -1.51 1.76
C TYR A 589 -0.95 -2.24 1.87
N VAL A 590 -1.32 -2.67 3.08
CA VAL A 590 -2.62 -3.34 3.31
C VAL A 590 -3.80 -2.40 3.09
N MET A 591 -3.64 -1.10 3.31
CA MET A 591 -4.66 -0.09 3.07
C MET A 591 -5.14 -0.01 1.61
N TYR A 592 -4.21 -0.06 0.66
CA TYR A 592 -4.56 0.01 -0.77
C TYR A 592 -4.90 -1.35 -1.35
N MET A 593 -4.52 -2.41 -0.67
CA MET A 593 -4.75 -3.75 -1.18
C MET A 593 -6.19 -4.18 -0.95
N ASP A 594 -6.79 -3.85 0.19
CA ASP A 594 -8.01 -4.53 0.68
C ASP A 594 -8.04 -5.99 0.17
N ALA A 595 -6.85 -6.59 0.20
CA ALA A 595 -6.60 -7.83 -0.50
C ALA A 595 -7.24 -8.99 0.27
N PRO A 596 -7.65 -10.03 -0.43
CA PRO A 596 -7.93 -11.31 0.19
C PRO A 596 -6.71 -11.80 0.98
N VAL A 597 -6.95 -12.56 2.04
CA VAL A 597 -5.90 -13.13 2.90
C VAL A 597 -4.85 -13.92 2.12
N ASP A 598 -5.30 -14.70 1.16
CA ASP A 598 -4.42 -15.48 0.28
C ASP A 598 -3.45 -14.60 -0.52
N GLU A 599 -3.89 -13.43 -0.97
CA GLU A 599 -3.00 -12.51 -1.67
C GLU A 599 -1.91 -11.95 -0.74
N LEU A 600 -2.26 -11.59 0.49
CA LEU A 600 -1.28 -11.14 1.49
C LEU A 600 -0.24 -12.23 1.79
N LEU A 601 -0.70 -13.46 2.01
CA LEU A 601 0.17 -14.61 2.26
C LEU A 601 1.08 -14.91 1.07
N MET A 602 0.56 -14.82 -0.13
CA MET A 602 1.35 -15.01 -1.36
C MET A 602 2.37 -13.88 -1.58
N GLN A 603 2.05 -12.64 -1.22
CA GLN A 603 3.06 -11.57 -1.26
C GLN A 603 4.19 -11.84 -0.27
N ILE A 604 3.90 -12.24 0.95
CA ILE A 604 4.92 -12.63 1.93
C ILE A 604 5.79 -13.77 1.38
N HIS A 605 5.16 -14.78 0.76
CA HIS A 605 5.89 -15.88 0.12
C HIS A 605 6.85 -15.37 -0.97
N GLU A 606 6.38 -14.51 -1.87
CA GLU A 606 7.22 -13.94 -2.93
C GLU A 606 8.37 -13.08 -2.37
N MET A 607 8.12 -12.28 -1.31
CA MET A 607 9.18 -11.53 -0.64
C MET A 607 10.28 -12.45 -0.08
N ARG A 608 9.87 -13.56 0.52
CA ARG A 608 10.80 -14.60 1.04
C ARG A 608 11.61 -15.27 -0.07
N LYS A 609 10.97 -15.56 -1.22
CA LYS A 609 11.67 -16.10 -2.42
C LYS A 609 12.73 -15.14 -2.95
N MET A 610 12.47 -13.85 -2.89
CA MET A 610 13.42 -12.82 -3.33
C MET A 610 14.44 -12.45 -2.23
N HIS A 611 14.50 -13.21 -1.13
CA HIS A 611 15.42 -13.00 -0.02
C HIS A 611 15.29 -11.64 0.67
N ALA A 612 14.10 -11.07 0.73
CA ALA A 612 13.84 -9.97 1.65
C ALA A 612 14.10 -10.41 3.10
N ASN A 613 14.57 -9.47 3.92
CA ASN A 613 14.88 -9.75 5.32
C ASN A 613 13.66 -9.67 6.25
N GLY A 614 12.51 -9.28 5.73
CA GLY A 614 11.25 -9.20 6.42
C GLY A 614 10.23 -8.31 5.74
N VAL A 615 9.10 -8.13 6.40
CA VAL A 615 7.98 -7.32 5.94
C VAL A 615 7.52 -6.36 7.03
N VAL A 616 6.97 -5.23 6.61
CA VAL A 616 6.34 -4.23 7.48
C VAL A 616 5.00 -3.84 6.88
N PHE A 617 3.92 -4.03 7.61
CA PHE A 617 2.57 -3.69 7.13
C PHE A 617 2.27 -2.21 7.34
N PHE A 618 1.72 -1.57 6.33
CA PHE A 618 1.24 -0.20 6.41
C PHE A 618 -0.27 -0.19 6.19
N ASP A 619 -1.05 0.10 7.19
CA ASP A 619 -0.74 0.39 8.59
C ASP A 619 -1.69 -0.37 9.52
N TYR A 620 -1.53 -0.19 10.84
CA TYR A 620 -2.32 -0.89 11.86
C TYR A 620 -3.82 -0.58 11.76
N ALA A 621 -4.20 0.64 11.43
CA ALA A 621 -5.61 1.02 11.27
C ALA A 621 -6.33 0.25 10.16
N HIS A 622 -5.58 -0.25 9.16
CA HIS A 622 -6.10 -1.03 8.03
C HIS A 622 -5.72 -2.53 8.11
N PHE A 623 -5.04 -2.91 9.20
CA PHE A 623 -4.64 -4.30 9.43
C PHE A 623 -5.81 -5.06 10.06
N ALA A 624 -6.72 -5.54 9.19
CA ALA A 624 -7.93 -6.22 9.61
C ALA A 624 -7.64 -7.52 10.38
N GLU A 625 -8.56 -7.92 11.25
CA GLU A 625 -8.50 -9.15 12.05
C GLU A 625 -8.24 -10.39 11.17
N LYS A 626 -8.84 -10.46 9.97
CA LYS A 626 -8.61 -11.53 8.99
C LYS A 626 -7.12 -11.76 8.67
N TYR A 627 -6.31 -10.70 8.65
CA TYR A 627 -4.86 -10.83 8.40
C TYR A 627 -4.12 -11.33 9.63
N SER A 628 -4.50 -10.84 10.81
CA SER A 628 -3.98 -11.32 12.09
C SER A 628 -4.20 -12.82 12.24
N ASP A 629 -5.43 -13.27 12.03
CA ASP A 629 -5.81 -14.67 12.13
C ASP A 629 -5.00 -15.57 11.20
N ALA A 630 -4.93 -15.21 9.92
CA ALA A 630 -4.21 -15.99 8.93
C ALA A 630 -2.69 -16.06 9.19
N LEU A 631 -2.08 -14.95 9.60
CA LEU A 631 -0.65 -14.91 9.92
C LEU A 631 -0.33 -15.74 11.17
N SER A 632 -1.24 -15.75 12.16
CA SER A 632 -1.10 -16.48 13.41
C SER A 632 -1.23 -18.00 13.23
N VAL A 633 -1.82 -18.47 12.12
CA VAL A 633 -1.95 -19.91 11.85
C VAL A 633 -0.59 -20.58 11.76
N ARG A 634 0.37 -20.01 11.02
CA ARG A 634 1.70 -20.57 10.88
C ARG A 634 2.79 -19.57 10.50
N ALA A 635 2.50 -18.68 9.55
CA ALA A 635 3.52 -17.82 8.93
C ALA A 635 4.29 -16.96 9.94
N PHE A 636 3.60 -16.48 10.99
CA PHE A 636 4.18 -15.64 12.05
C PHE A 636 4.13 -16.29 13.45
N ASN A 637 3.63 -17.51 13.55
CA ASN A 637 3.51 -18.22 14.81
C ASN A 637 4.58 -19.32 14.94
N PRO A 638 5.53 -19.22 15.90
CA PRO A 638 6.58 -20.22 16.09
C PRO A 638 6.07 -21.55 16.64
N ASP A 639 4.95 -21.55 17.37
CA ASP A 639 4.44 -22.73 18.08
C ASP A 639 3.70 -23.71 17.17
N ARG A 640 3.47 -23.34 15.92
CA ARG A 640 2.81 -24.17 14.91
C ARG A 640 3.75 -24.59 13.78
N ARG A 641 5.00 -24.94 14.14
CA ARG A 641 6.00 -25.45 13.21
C ARG A 641 5.60 -26.78 12.58
#